data_30c194a0c3f8d45b2943aa87b7905102
#
_entry.id   30c194a0c3f8d45b2943aa87b7905102
#
_cell.length_a   1.000
_cell.length_b   1.000
_cell.length_c   1.000
_cell.angle_alpha   90.00
_cell.angle_beta   90.00
_cell.angle_gamma   90.00
#
_symmetry.space_group_name_H-M   'P 1'
#
loop_
_entity.id
_entity.type
_entity.pdbx_description
1 polymer ?
#
loop_
_entity_poly.entity_id
_entity_poly.type
_entity_poly.pdbx_seq_one_letter_code
_entity_poly.pdbx_strand_id
1 'polypeptide(L)'
;MIDNVALGFDLRFADLYGRDGLVRLDGRFVAFLKAQNPELHNRLMAARAAPEQAAGKLESDLIVELAPALEEFIAELFGIGHEVRALQSRHEALAPLYSVKRLFVQRRAAKKYGPDQAAGFDGPALRGELEPLLGGELTELRFAERVDAWMKAETENAALASEASGQRGNSRVDALDLAARYAAWATHTPQGQALHKAGILFKLPHKVDPHHLVPVETEVVDGVTMLKLPRAQRRARDGFALTDAGTDLTGALDHANYCIWCHNQGKDSCSKGLKEKSGEFKKSPFGVALAGCPLDEKISEMNLVEAGGHTIGALGIVVVDNPMCAATGHRICNDCMKACIYQKQEPVDIPQVETRVLKDVLALPWGFEIYALLTRWNPLNLRRPVPKPASGRKVLVVGLGPAGFTLAHHLMNDGHTVVAIDGLKIEPLDAAISGVDAGGARTPFRPIRDAAELREPLDSRVMAGFGGVAEYGITVRWDKNFLKLIRLLLERRGEFAMFGGVRFGGTLTIDSAFALGFDHIALCAGAGRPTIVPMKNGLAAGVRQASDFLMALQLTGAAKTDSLANLQVRLPVVVIGGGLTAIDTATEALAYYPLQVEKFLSRYETLVEERGEAAIRAGWTTQEADTASEFLEHARAIRAEREQAARDGRKPQLAELLRQWGGATIVYRRRMIDSPSYTLNHEEVAKALEEGIGFSERLTPEEVLLDRFGCARALRLSSQAEADTNPGAAPLEVVLPARTILVAAGTQPNTVLGREAPQHVAIDGKYFQAFDESGQKVTPERSTKPSAAHLLMSV
;
A
#
# COMPACT_ATOMS: atom_id res chain seq x y z
N MET A 1 -13.11 33.39 5.86
CA MET A 1 -11.74 33.49 5.31
C MET A 1 -11.49 32.67 4.07
N ILE A 2 -12.27 31.61 3.82
CA ILE A 2 -12.13 30.75 2.61
C ILE A 2 -12.53 31.50 1.35
N ASP A 3 -13.53 32.37 1.42
CA ASP A 3 -14.13 33.04 0.25
C ASP A 3 -13.19 34.00 -0.51
N ASN A 4 -12.07 34.36 0.07
CA ASN A 4 -11.17 35.39 -0.46
C ASN A 4 -9.89 34.84 -1.16
N VAL A 5 -9.68 33.52 -1.19
CA VAL A 5 -8.52 32.97 -1.91
C VAL A 5 -8.87 32.87 -3.39
N ALA A 6 -8.30 33.84 -4.17
CA ALA A 6 -8.45 33.83 -5.62
C ALA A 6 -7.61 32.73 -6.26
N LEU A 7 -8.17 32.13 -7.29
CA LEU A 7 -7.53 31.12 -8.17
C LEU A 7 -7.53 31.64 -9.61
N GLY A 8 -6.94 30.88 -10.52
CA GLY A 8 -7.04 31.17 -11.95
C GLY A 8 -8.49 31.11 -12.46
N PHE A 9 -8.73 31.59 -13.67
CA PHE A 9 -10.02 31.52 -14.39
C PHE A 9 -11.19 32.22 -13.67
N ASP A 10 -10.92 33.27 -12.88
CA ASP A 10 -11.90 34.03 -12.06
C ASP A 10 -12.64 33.14 -11.04
N LEU A 11 -12.03 32.07 -10.56
CA LEU A 11 -12.55 31.19 -9.53
C LEU A 11 -11.96 31.54 -8.16
N ARG A 12 -12.65 31.11 -7.12
CA ARG A 12 -12.20 31.16 -5.73
C ARG A 12 -12.05 29.76 -5.16
N PHE A 13 -11.26 29.62 -4.12
CA PHE A 13 -11.06 28.33 -3.45
C PHE A 13 -12.39 27.71 -2.98
N ALA A 14 -13.32 28.51 -2.48
CA ALA A 14 -14.66 28.04 -2.08
C ALA A 14 -15.44 27.40 -3.22
N ASP A 15 -15.24 27.83 -4.46
CA ASP A 15 -15.92 27.26 -5.63
C ASP A 15 -15.57 25.80 -5.87
N LEU A 16 -14.38 25.37 -5.41
CA LEU A 16 -13.94 23.99 -5.54
C LEU A 16 -14.69 23.03 -4.61
N TYR A 17 -15.45 23.51 -3.63
CA TYR A 17 -16.15 22.71 -2.64
C TYR A 17 -17.68 22.68 -2.81
N GLY A 18 -18.21 23.45 -3.73
CA GLY A 18 -19.63 23.45 -4.08
C GLY A 18 -19.87 22.93 -5.50
N ARG A 19 -20.95 22.17 -5.71
CA ARG A 19 -21.30 21.61 -7.03
C ARG A 19 -21.37 22.68 -8.11
N ASP A 20 -22.02 23.81 -7.86
CA ASP A 20 -22.18 24.88 -8.85
C ASP A 20 -20.82 25.50 -9.25
N GLY A 21 -19.89 25.58 -8.28
CA GLY A 21 -18.51 25.96 -8.55
C GLY A 21 -17.79 24.95 -9.44
N LEU A 22 -17.96 23.65 -9.18
CA LEU A 22 -17.38 22.57 -10.01
C LEU A 22 -17.97 22.57 -11.43
N VAL A 23 -19.25 22.90 -11.60
CA VAL A 23 -19.85 23.05 -12.94
C VAL A 23 -19.25 24.26 -13.68
N ARG A 24 -19.03 25.39 -12.97
CA ARG A 24 -18.32 26.54 -13.58
C ARG A 24 -16.88 26.17 -13.95
N LEU A 25 -16.17 25.46 -13.06
CA LEU A 25 -14.82 24.97 -13.32
C LEU A 25 -14.76 24.09 -14.57
N ASP A 26 -15.69 23.14 -14.71
CA ASP A 26 -15.77 22.28 -15.90
C ASP A 26 -16.01 23.11 -17.18
N GLY A 27 -16.90 24.11 -17.10
CA GLY A 27 -17.11 25.05 -18.20
C GLY A 27 -15.84 25.84 -18.57
N ARG A 28 -15.03 26.24 -17.58
CA ARG A 28 -13.74 26.90 -17.83
C ARG A 28 -12.73 25.95 -18.47
N PHE A 29 -12.65 24.70 -18.03
CA PHE A 29 -11.81 23.69 -18.68
C PHE A 29 -12.21 23.44 -20.14
N VAL A 30 -13.52 23.28 -20.41
CA VAL A 30 -14.02 23.07 -21.78
C VAL A 30 -13.69 24.27 -22.69
N ALA A 31 -13.83 25.51 -22.18
CA ALA A 31 -13.45 26.71 -22.90
C ALA A 31 -11.94 26.80 -23.16
N PHE A 32 -11.11 26.49 -22.15
CA PHE A 32 -9.66 26.41 -22.24
C PHE A 32 -9.23 25.41 -23.33
N LEU A 33 -9.78 24.19 -23.27
CA LEU A 33 -9.48 23.13 -24.25
C LEU A 33 -9.88 23.56 -25.67
N LYS A 34 -11.03 24.21 -25.81
CA LYS A 34 -11.49 24.72 -27.12
C LYS A 34 -10.55 25.75 -27.70
N ALA A 35 -9.98 26.63 -26.88
CA ALA A 35 -9.03 27.64 -27.30
C ALA A 35 -7.67 27.04 -27.74
N GLN A 36 -7.20 26.00 -27.04
CA GLN A 36 -5.92 25.36 -27.33
C GLN A 36 -6.02 24.31 -28.45
N ASN A 37 -7.01 23.43 -28.39
CA ASN A 37 -7.19 22.32 -29.31
C ASN A 37 -8.68 22.10 -29.64
N PRO A 38 -9.23 22.78 -30.67
CA PRO A 38 -10.64 22.67 -31.06
C PRO A 38 -11.06 21.25 -31.48
N GLU A 39 -10.13 20.46 -32.04
CA GLU A 39 -10.43 19.08 -32.45
C GLU A 39 -10.61 18.18 -31.23
N LEU A 40 -9.68 18.24 -30.28
CA LEU A 40 -9.77 17.48 -29.02
C LEU A 40 -11.00 17.89 -28.20
N HIS A 41 -11.32 19.20 -28.17
CA HIS A 41 -12.57 19.69 -27.57
C HIS A 41 -13.80 19.04 -28.20
N ASN A 42 -13.89 18.98 -29.54
CA ASN A 42 -15.05 18.40 -30.22
C ASN A 42 -15.18 16.89 -29.92
N ARG A 43 -14.06 16.17 -29.84
CA ARG A 43 -14.02 14.75 -29.45
C ARG A 43 -14.47 14.55 -28.02
N LEU A 44 -14.04 15.40 -27.10
CA LEU A 44 -14.51 15.36 -25.70
C LEU A 44 -16.02 15.57 -25.61
N MET A 45 -16.55 16.60 -26.32
CA MET A 45 -17.99 16.88 -26.25
C MET A 45 -18.81 15.75 -26.86
N ALA A 46 -18.36 15.16 -27.95
CA ALA A 46 -19.03 14.00 -28.57
C ALA A 46 -19.00 12.77 -27.62
N ALA A 47 -17.87 12.49 -26.98
CA ALA A 47 -17.72 11.39 -26.03
C ALA A 47 -18.60 11.57 -24.78
N ARG A 48 -18.72 12.79 -24.26
CA ARG A 48 -19.63 13.11 -23.14
C ARG A 48 -21.11 13.00 -23.49
N ALA A 49 -21.46 13.31 -24.75
CA ALA A 49 -22.84 13.16 -25.23
C ALA A 49 -23.26 11.69 -25.42
N ALA A 50 -22.34 10.81 -25.76
CA ALA A 50 -22.59 9.38 -25.99
C ALA A 50 -21.43 8.51 -25.45
N PRO A 51 -21.21 8.45 -24.13
CA PRO A 51 -20.04 7.80 -23.54
C PRO A 51 -19.97 6.30 -23.85
N GLU A 52 -21.08 5.63 -24.06
CA GLU A 52 -21.10 4.20 -24.44
C GLU A 52 -20.51 3.95 -25.85
N GLN A 53 -20.59 4.93 -26.74
CA GLN A 53 -20.02 4.84 -28.09
C GLN A 53 -18.49 5.13 -28.08
N ALA A 54 -18.03 5.86 -27.08
CA ALA A 54 -16.62 6.18 -26.89
C ALA A 54 -15.86 5.10 -26.09
N ALA A 55 -16.52 4.01 -25.66
CA ALA A 55 -15.92 2.98 -24.82
C ALA A 55 -14.73 2.24 -25.48
N GLY A 56 -13.85 1.69 -24.66
CA GLY A 56 -12.69 0.91 -25.10
C GLY A 56 -11.55 1.78 -25.61
N LYS A 57 -10.97 1.45 -26.76
CA LYS A 57 -9.79 2.13 -27.29
C LYS A 57 -10.01 3.63 -27.54
N LEU A 58 -11.21 4.02 -28.00
CA LEU A 58 -11.52 5.43 -28.23
C LEU A 58 -11.51 6.25 -26.93
N GLU A 59 -12.00 5.68 -25.85
CA GLU A 59 -11.92 6.27 -24.50
C GLU A 59 -10.47 6.40 -24.04
N SER A 60 -9.69 5.33 -24.16
CA SER A 60 -8.28 5.32 -23.79
C SER A 60 -7.46 6.37 -24.54
N ASP A 61 -7.58 6.42 -25.87
CA ASP A 61 -6.88 7.40 -26.71
C ASP A 61 -7.28 8.84 -26.31
N LEU A 62 -8.57 9.09 -26.09
CA LEU A 62 -9.07 10.41 -25.72
C LEU A 62 -8.56 10.86 -24.33
N ILE A 63 -8.59 9.98 -23.33
CA ILE A 63 -8.13 10.27 -21.97
C ILE A 63 -6.63 10.56 -21.96
N VAL A 64 -5.82 9.79 -22.68
CA VAL A 64 -4.37 10.00 -22.80
C VAL A 64 -4.06 11.35 -23.43
N GLU A 65 -4.79 11.76 -24.48
CA GLU A 65 -4.61 13.06 -25.12
C GLU A 65 -5.12 14.24 -24.28
N LEU A 66 -6.14 14.03 -23.44
CA LEU A 66 -6.68 15.06 -22.53
C LEU A 66 -5.81 15.29 -21.29
N ALA A 67 -5.07 14.29 -20.85
CA ALA A 67 -4.32 14.33 -19.59
C ALA A 67 -3.28 15.48 -19.52
N PRO A 68 -2.49 15.77 -20.57
CA PRO A 68 -1.60 16.94 -20.60
C PRO A 68 -2.36 18.27 -20.49
N ALA A 69 -3.50 18.41 -21.19
CA ALA A 69 -4.31 19.62 -21.13
C ALA A 69 -4.96 19.83 -19.75
N LEU A 70 -5.34 18.75 -19.07
CA LEU A 70 -5.77 18.81 -17.67
C LEU A 70 -4.65 19.31 -16.75
N GLU A 71 -3.43 18.78 -16.91
CA GLU A 71 -2.28 19.21 -16.12
C GLU A 71 -1.98 20.70 -16.29
N GLU A 72 -1.96 21.17 -17.52
CA GLU A 72 -1.74 22.58 -17.83
C GLU A 72 -2.84 23.48 -17.23
N PHE A 73 -4.11 23.08 -17.36
CA PHE A 73 -5.24 23.78 -16.78
C PHE A 73 -5.15 23.85 -15.23
N ILE A 74 -4.81 22.74 -14.58
CA ILE A 74 -4.60 22.69 -13.12
C ILE A 74 -3.41 23.56 -12.70
N ALA A 75 -2.32 23.54 -13.46
CA ALA A 75 -1.16 24.38 -13.22
C ALA A 75 -1.50 25.89 -13.28
N GLU A 76 -2.33 26.31 -14.23
CA GLU A 76 -2.83 27.68 -14.34
C GLU A 76 -3.83 28.01 -13.23
N LEU A 77 -4.77 27.09 -12.92
CA LEU A 77 -5.77 27.26 -11.87
C LEU A 77 -5.13 27.59 -10.50
N PHE A 78 -4.09 26.85 -10.13
CA PHE A 78 -3.42 27.00 -8.84
C PHE A 78 -2.17 27.91 -8.90
N GLY A 79 -1.78 28.39 -10.09
CA GLY A 79 -0.59 29.23 -10.27
C GLY A 79 0.73 28.50 -10.01
N ILE A 80 0.82 27.21 -10.33
CA ILE A 80 1.99 26.34 -10.06
C ILE A 80 2.71 25.89 -11.33
N GLY A 81 2.59 26.64 -12.40
CA GLY A 81 3.18 26.28 -13.69
C GLY A 81 4.71 26.14 -13.67
N HIS A 82 5.40 26.81 -12.76
CA HIS A 82 6.83 26.65 -12.58
C HIS A 82 7.17 25.29 -11.97
N GLU A 83 6.48 24.89 -10.91
CA GLU A 83 6.69 23.63 -10.18
C GLU A 83 6.34 22.41 -11.04
N VAL A 84 5.26 22.50 -11.82
CA VAL A 84 4.88 21.46 -12.79
C VAL A 84 5.96 21.30 -13.85
N ARG A 85 6.45 22.40 -14.45
CA ARG A 85 7.57 22.31 -15.42
C ARG A 85 8.85 21.78 -14.78
N ALA A 86 9.15 22.12 -13.53
CA ALA A 86 10.31 21.56 -12.81
C ALA A 86 10.17 20.03 -12.62
N LEU A 87 8.96 19.53 -12.34
CA LEU A 87 8.69 18.10 -12.27
C LEU A 87 8.86 17.43 -13.63
N GLN A 88 8.28 17.98 -14.69
CA GLN A 88 8.44 17.51 -16.08
C GLN A 88 9.92 17.45 -16.50
N SER A 89 10.69 18.50 -16.18
CA SER A 89 12.13 18.54 -16.47
C SER A 89 12.92 17.43 -15.77
N ARG A 90 12.48 17.00 -14.57
CA ARG A 90 13.08 15.84 -13.89
C ARG A 90 12.78 14.53 -14.64
N HIS A 91 11.57 14.36 -15.18
CA HIS A 91 11.23 13.21 -16.04
C HIS A 91 12.07 13.21 -17.31
N GLU A 92 12.15 14.34 -18.00
CA GLU A 92 12.95 14.48 -19.22
C GLU A 92 14.44 14.15 -19.00
N ALA A 93 15.01 14.62 -17.87
CA ALA A 93 16.39 14.33 -17.52
C ALA A 93 16.65 12.83 -17.29
N LEU A 94 15.66 12.07 -16.86
CA LEU A 94 15.77 10.63 -16.65
C LEU A 94 15.42 9.80 -17.90
N ALA A 95 14.77 10.36 -18.92
CA ALA A 95 14.31 9.66 -20.11
C ALA A 95 15.40 8.84 -20.84
N PRO A 96 16.67 9.29 -20.94
CA PRO A 96 17.75 8.50 -21.56
C PRO A 96 17.96 7.14 -20.87
N LEU A 97 17.77 7.04 -19.54
CA LEU A 97 17.93 5.79 -18.80
C LEU A 97 17.01 4.68 -19.36
N TYR A 98 15.75 5.00 -19.58
CA TYR A 98 14.73 4.02 -20.00
C TYR A 98 14.85 3.67 -21.47
N SER A 99 15.15 4.66 -22.31
CA SER A 99 15.43 4.48 -23.72
C SER A 99 16.62 3.54 -23.93
N VAL A 100 17.75 3.84 -23.27
CA VAL A 100 18.99 3.05 -23.37
C VAL A 100 18.83 1.68 -22.73
N LYS A 101 18.15 1.55 -21.59
CA LYS A 101 17.82 0.25 -21.00
C LYS A 101 17.12 -0.65 -22.00
N ARG A 102 16.04 -0.14 -22.62
CA ARG A 102 15.19 -0.92 -23.54
C ARG A 102 15.85 -1.18 -24.88
N LEU A 103 16.40 -0.14 -25.52
CA LEU A 103 16.88 -0.23 -26.90
C LEU A 103 18.32 -0.72 -27.00
N PHE A 104 19.17 -0.32 -26.04
CA PHE A 104 20.58 -0.67 -26.07
C PHE A 104 20.93 -1.86 -25.18
N VAL A 105 20.69 -1.76 -23.86
CA VAL A 105 21.09 -2.82 -22.92
C VAL A 105 20.36 -4.13 -23.21
N GLN A 106 19.03 -4.11 -23.25
CA GLN A 106 18.22 -5.32 -23.43
C GLN A 106 18.20 -5.85 -24.86
N ARG A 107 18.11 -4.99 -25.87
CA ARG A 107 17.90 -5.41 -27.27
C ARG A 107 19.19 -5.52 -28.08
N ARG A 108 20.22 -4.77 -27.71
CA ARG A 108 21.50 -4.78 -28.45
C ARG A 108 22.62 -5.47 -27.65
N ALA A 109 23.03 -4.93 -26.50
CA ALA A 109 24.17 -5.42 -25.72
C ALA A 109 23.99 -6.87 -25.22
N ALA A 110 22.92 -7.14 -24.47
CA ALA A 110 22.66 -8.47 -23.89
C ALA A 110 22.36 -9.55 -24.94
N LYS A 111 21.91 -9.16 -26.16
CA LYS A 111 21.73 -10.11 -27.27
C LYS A 111 23.02 -10.34 -28.07
N LYS A 112 23.86 -9.30 -28.20
CA LYS A 112 25.12 -9.40 -28.91
C LYS A 112 26.16 -10.22 -28.13
N TYR A 113 26.19 -10.02 -26.83
CA TYR A 113 27.14 -10.65 -25.91
C TYR A 113 26.39 -11.43 -24.84
N GLY A 114 26.27 -12.75 -25.02
CA GLY A 114 25.60 -13.63 -24.04
C GLY A 114 26.45 -13.84 -22.77
N PRO A 115 25.90 -14.55 -21.77
CA PRO A 115 26.55 -14.77 -20.46
C PRO A 115 27.99 -15.31 -20.56
N ASP A 116 28.23 -16.28 -21.45
CA ASP A 116 29.58 -16.90 -21.62
C ASP A 116 30.61 -15.91 -22.11
N GLN A 117 30.23 -15.06 -23.07
CA GLN A 117 31.11 -14.02 -23.60
C GLN A 117 31.33 -12.90 -22.58
N ALA A 118 30.27 -12.52 -21.90
CA ALA A 118 30.30 -11.47 -20.87
C ALA A 118 31.19 -11.85 -19.69
N ALA A 119 31.24 -13.12 -19.30
CA ALA A 119 32.13 -13.64 -18.27
C ALA A 119 33.62 -13.50 -18.59
N GLY A 120 33.97 -13.39 -19.89
CA GLY A 120 35.35 -13.17 -20.35
C GLY A 120 35.77 -11.69 -20.40
N PHE A 121 34.87 -10.76 -20.08
CA PHE A 121 35.19 -9.32 -20.13
C PHE A 121 35.74 -8.82 -18.78
N ASP A 122 36.74 -7.95 -18.85
CA ASP A 122 37.27 -7.21 -17.70
C ASP A 122 36.47 -5.92 -17.52
N GLY A 123 35.48 -5.96 -16.63
CA GLY A 123 34.60 -4.81 -16.35
C GLY A 123 35.31 -3.55 -15.86
N PRO A 124 36.26 -3.62 -14.90
CA PRO A 124 37.10 -2.50 -14.49
C PRO A 124 37.89 -1.88 -15.66
N ALA A 125 38.53 -2.69 -16.51
CA ALA A 125 39.25 -2.20 -17.69
C ALA A 125 38.30 -1.49 -18.69
N LEU A 126 37.13 -2.11 -19.01
CA LEU A 126 36.13 -1.52 -19.90
C LEU A 126 35.58 -0.20 -19.32
N ARG A 127 35.43 -0.11 -18.00
CA ARG A 127 35.04 1.13 -17.33
C ARG A 127 36.08 2.23 -17.49
N GLY A 128 37.36 1.89 -17.32
CA GLY A 128 38.47 2.84 -17.51
C GLY A 128 38.54 3.38 -18.93
N GLU A 129 38.24 2.55 -19.95
CA GLU A 129 38.20 2.96 -21.37
C GLU A 129 36.96 3.80 -21.69
N LEU A 130 35.81 3.55 -21.00
CA LEU A 130 34.56 4.27 -21.21
C LEU A 130 34.55 5.66 -20.56
N GLU A 131 35.08 5.83 -19.36
CA GLU A 131 34.98 7.08 -18.58
C GLU A 131 35.49 8.32 -19.35
N PRO A 132 36.64 8.26 -20.11
CA PRO A 132 37.04 9.38 -20.97
C PRO A 132 36.04 9.69 -22.08
N LEU A 133 35.40 8.67 -22.67
CA LEU A 133 34.41 8.84 -23.73
C LEU A 133 33.07 9.37 -23.20
N LEU A 134 32.75 9.05 -21.94
CA LEU A 134 31.58 9.55 -21.23
C LEU A 134 31.77 11.00 -20.73
N GLY A 135 33.01 11.49 -20.67
CA GLY A 135 33.36 12.81 -20.17
C GLY A 135 33.38 12.87 -18.63
N GLY A 136 33.67 11.76 -17.96
CA GLY A 136 33.78 11.68 -16.50
C GLY A 136 33.42 10.32 -15.97
N GLU A 137 33.34 10.19 -14.63
CA GLU A 137 33.00 8.96 -13.92
C GLU A 137 31.73 8.29 -14.46
N LEU A 138 31.75 6.97 -14.61
CA LEU A 138 30.64 6.18 -15.10
C LEU A 138 29.51 6.14 -14.04
N THR A 139 28.45 6.93 -14.27
CA THR A 139 27.15 6.80 -13.63
C THR A 139 26.15 6.25 -14.64
N GLU A 140 25.06 5.61 -14.19
CA GLU A 140 24.05 5.07 -15.11
C GLU A 140 23.43 6.17 -16.00
N LEU A 141 23.16 7.35 -15.44
CA LEU A 141 22.58 8.46 -16.21
C LEU A 141 23.57 8.97 -17.27
N ARG A 142 24.83 9.24 -16.90
CA ARG A 142 25.85 9.70 -17.87
C ARG A 142 26.11 8.67 -18.96
N PHE A 143 26.15 7.39 -18.59
CA PHE A 143 26.24 6.31 -19.58
C PHE A 143 25.04 6.35 -20.54
N ALA A 144 23.82 6.46 -20.00
CA ALA A 144 22.62 6.50 -20.80
C ALA A 144 22.56 7.72 -21.73
N GLU A 145 22.85 8.92 -21.23
CA GLU A 145 22.89 10.16 -22.04
C GLU A 145 23.86 10.04 -23.22
N ARG A 146 25.05 9.50 -22.95
CA ARG A 146 26.06 9.37 -24.02
C ARG A 146 25.72 8.29 -25.02
N VAL A 147 25.26 7.12 -24.56
CA VAL A 147 24.86 6.03 -25.45
C VAL A 147 23.64 6.43 -26.30
N ASP A 148 22.66 7.14 -25.71
CA ASP A 148 21.51 7.67 -26.45
C ASP A 148 21.96 8.63 -27.57
N ALA A 149 22.87 9.55 -27.23
CA ALA A 149 23.45 10.46 -28.23
C ALA A 149 24.22 9.72 -29.33
N TRP A 150 24.99 8.67 -29.01
CA TRP A 150 25.67 7.85 -30.00
C TRP A 150 24.70 7.05 -30.87
N MET A 151 23.63 6.50 -30.34
CA MET A 151 22.59 5.78 -31.08
C MET A 151 21.85 6.71 -32.05
N LYS A 152 21.50 7.93 -31.63
CA LYS A 152 20.87 8.95 -32.48
C LYS A 152 21.78 9.31 -33.64
N ALA A 153 23.04 9.59 -33.35
CA ALA A 153 24.03 9.91 -34.37
C ALA A 153 24.31 8.72 -35.34
N GLU A 154 24.26 7.47 -34.88
CA GLU A 154 24.35 6.26 -35.72
C GLU A 154 23.17 6.20 -36.72
N THR A 155 21.94 6.49 -36.24
CA THR A 155 20.71 6.50 -37.04
C THR A 155 20.73 7.61 -38.09
N GLU A 156 21.12 8.83 -37.70
CA GLU A 156 21.23 9.98 -38.60
C GLU A 156 22.28 9.75 -39.70
N ASN A 157 23.44 9.20 -39.34
CA ASN A 157 24.48 8.86 -40.29
C ASN A 157 24.05 7.72 -41.24
N ALA A 158 23.30 6.74 -40.80
CA ALA A 158 22.76 5.68 -41.63
C ALA A 158 21.72 6.22 -42.63
N ALA A 159 20.89 7.20 -42.21
CA ALA A 159 19.95 7.89 -43.09
C ALA A 159 20.69 8.73 -44.14
N LEU A 160 21.76 9.46 -43.76
CA LEU A 160 22.60 10.24 -44.68
C LEU A 160 23.50 9.35 -45.56
N ALA A 161 23.94 8.18 -45.09
CA ALA A 161 24.75 7.24 -45.88
C ALA A 161 23.91 6.50 -46.93
N SER A 162 22.61 6.43 -46.79
CA SER A 162 21.72 5.96 -47.85
C SER A 162 21.65 6.96 -49.04
N GLU A 163 22.12 8.19 -48.85
CA GLU A 163 22.15 9.26 -49.88
C GLU A 163 23.56 9.57 -50.40
N ALA A 164 24.64 9.15 -49.69
CA ALA A 164 26.01 9.45 -50.13
C ALA A 164 27.00 8.33 -49.70
N SER A 165 27.55 7.63 -50.65
CA SER A 165 28.67 6.67 -50.49
C SER A 165 29.96 7.38 -50.11
N GLY A 166 30.54 7.11 -48.95
CA GLY A 166 31.92 7.47 -48.61
C GLY A 166 32.25 7.69 -47.14
N GLN A 167 33.00 6.76 -46.60
CA GLN A 167 33.91 6.78 -45.42
C GLN A 167 33.77 7.95 -44.41
N ARG A 168 33.13 7.67 -43.27
CA ARG A 168 33.47 8.19 -41.93
C ARG A 168 32.65 7.41 -40.91
N GLY A 169 33.19 6.35 -40.29
CA GLY A 169 32.39 5.46 -39.46
C GLY A 169 33.07 4.77 -38.26
N ASN A 170 34.41 4.71 -38.17
CA ASN A 170 35.06 3.73 -37.28
C ASN A 170 35.03 4.10 -35.78
N SER A 171 35.31 5.34 -35.38
CA SER A 171 35.51 5.64 -33.94
C SER A 171 34.25 5.61 -33.07
N ARG A 172 33.05 5.83 -33.64
CA ARG A 172 31.77 5.80 -32.92
C ARG A 172 31.16 4.41 -32.82
N VAL A 173 31.36 3.59 -33.83
CA VAL A 173 30.97 2.17 -33.80
C VAL A 173 31.78 1.44 -32.74
N ASP A 174 33.07 1.81 -32.56
CA ASP A 174 33.94 1.26 -31.50
C ASP A 174 33.45 1.67 -30.10
N ALA A 175 32.97 2.93 -29.90
CA ALA A 175 32.45 3.39 -28.62
C ALA A 175 31.12 2.68 -28.22
N LEU A 176 30.19 2.47 -29.17
CA LEU A 176 28.98 1.72 -28.95
C LEU A 176 29.26 0.23 -28.68
N ASP A 177 30.29 -0.35 -29.32
CA ASP A 177 30.68 -1.72 -29.05
C ASP A 177 31.34 -1.86 -27.67
N LEU A 178 32.19 -0.92 -27.30
CA LEU A 178 32.79 -0.86 -25.96
C LEU A 178 31.71 -0.74 -24.87
N ALA A 179 30.73 0.17 -25.07
CA ALA A 179 29.58 0.31 -24.20
C ALA A 179 28.73 -0.98 -24.14
N ALA A 180 28.55 -1.70 -25.26
CA ALA A 180 27.80 -2.95 -25.28
C ALA A 180 28.54 -4.09 -24.55
N ARG A 181 29.87 -4.17 -24.60
CA ARG A 181 30.65 -5.13 -23.79
C ARG A 181 30.52 -4.84 -22.30
N TYR A 182 30.63 -3.56 -21.91
CA TYR A 182 30.46 -3.17 -20.53
C TYR A 182 29.03 -3.48 -20.02
N ALA A 183 28.01 -3.11 -20.79
CA ALA A 183 26.63 -3.38 -20.46
C ALA A 183 26.35 -4.90 -20.33
N ALA A 184 26.91 -5.72 -21.20
CA ALA A 184 26.80 -7.18 -21.11
C ALA A 184 27.50 -7.73 -19.87
N TRP A 185 28.70 -7.25 -19.56
CA TRP A 185 29.38 -7.60 -18.30
C TRP A 185 28.56 -7.19 -17.07
N ALA A 186 28.04 -5.96 -17.05
CA ALA A 186 27.24 -5.42 -15.94
C ALA A 186 25.96 -6.21 -15.72
N THR A 187 25.32 -6.71 -16.79
CA THR A 187 24.04 -7.44 -16.72
C THR A 187 24.20 -8.93 -16.45
N HIS A 188 25.25 -9.58 -16.95
CA HIS A 188 25.36 -11.04 -16.95
C HIS A 188 26.33 -11.60 -15.89
N THR A 189 27.23 -10.77 -15.33
CA THR A 189 28.22 -11.27 -14.36
C THR A 189 27.83 -10.96 -12.93
N PRO A 190 28.16 -11.84 -11.95
CA PRO A 190 27.89 -11.56 -10.52
C PRO A 190 28.55 -10.27 -10.03
N GLN A 191 29.77 -9.94 -10.49
CA GLN A 191 30.49 -8.72 -10.14
C GLN A 191 29.79 -7.48 -10.68
N GLY A 192 29.36 -7.52 -11.95
CA GLY A 192 28.60 -6.44 -12.58
C GLY A 192 27.26 -6.20 -11.90
N GLN A 193 26.52 -7.26 -11.65
CA GLN A 193 25.23 -7.18 -10.93
C GLN A 193 25.38 -6.65 -9.50
N ALA A 194 26.45 -7.03 -8.79
CA ALA A 194 26.74 -6.53 -7.45
C ALA A 194 27.09 -5.02 -7.47
N LEU A 195 27.90 -4.59 -8.45
CA LEU A 195 28.27 -3.18 -8.62
C LEU A 195 27.05 -2.30 -8.92
N HIS A 196 26.13 -2.78 -9.78
CA HIS A 196 24.95 -2.04 -10.22
C HIS A 196 23.66 -2.42 -9.46
N LYS A 197 23.79 -3.06 -8.28
CA LYS A 197 22.64 -3.54 -7.50
C LYS A 197 21.61 -2.44 -7.18
N ALA A 198 22.07 -1.22 -6.90
CA ALA A 198 21.22 -0.08 -6.59
C ALA A 198 20.63 0.61 -7.83
N GLY A 199 21.21 0.41 -9.01
CA GLY A 199 20.78 1.04 -10.27
C GLY A 199 19.62 0.31 -10.94
N ILE A 200 19.19 0.83 -12.09
CA ILE A 200 18.12 0.27 -12.91
C ILE A 200 18.58 -0.11 -14.32
N LEU A 201 19.59 0.58 -14.86
CA LEU A 201 19.98 0.51 -16.27
C LEU A 201 20.44 -0.88 -16.70
N PHE A 202 21.28 -1.52 -15.88
CA PHE A 202 21.90 -2.82 -16.21
C PHE A 202 21.14 -4.01 -15.64
N LYS A 203 19.87 -3.83 -15.30
CA LYS A 203 18.98 -4.92 -14.86
C LYS A 203 18.16 -5.46 -16.02
N LEU A 204 18.20 -6.78 -16.19
CA LEU A 204 17.33 -7.47 -17.13
C LEU A 204 16.17 -8.11 -16.39
N PRO A 205 14.95 -8.12 -16.97
CA PRO A 205 13.86 -8.89 -16.41
C PRO A 205 14.21 -10.38 -16.39
N HIS A 206 13.99 -11.03 -15.27
CA HIS A 206 14.29 -12.45 -15.08
C HIS A 206 13.01 -13.27 -14.96
N LYS A 207 13.10 -14.56 -15.24
CA LYS A 207 11.99 -15.48 -15.08
C LYS A 207 11.73 -15.69 -13.59
N VAL A 208 10.50 -15.47 -13.17
CA VAL A 208 10.07 -15.64 -11.77
C VAL A 208 9.65 -17.10 -11.53
N ASP A 209 10.17 -17.71 -10.46
CA ASP A 209 9.66 -18.99 -9.95
C ASP A 209 8.65 -18.69 -8.83
N PRO A 210 7.35 -19.01 -9.05
CA PRO A 210 6.31 -18.74 -8.06
C PRO A 210 6.52 -19.42 -6.71
N HIS A 211 7.24 -20.55 -6.70
CA HIS A 211 7.50 -21.31 -5.47
C HIS A 211 8.71 -20.78 -4.67
N HIS A 212 9.49 -19.86 -5.24
CA HIS A 212 10.69 -19.29 -4.63
C HIS A 212 10.71 -17.74 -4.70
N LEU A 213 9.55 -17.10 -4.49
CA LEU A 213 9.45 -15.62 -4.50
C LEU A 213 10.14 -14.97 -3.30
N VAL A 214 10.23 -15.69 -2.19
CA VAL A 214 10.92 -15.23 -0.97
C VAL A 214 12.15 -16.12 -0.76
N PRO A 215 13.37 -15.56 -0.80
CA PRO A 215 14.61 -16.32 -0.61
C PRO A 215 14.82 -16.60 0.88
N VAL A 216 14.48 -17.80 1.34
CA VAL A 216 14.61 -18.20 2.73
C VAL A 216 15.75 -19.19 2.95
N GLU A 217 16.38 -19.09 4.11
CA GLU A 217 17.27 -20.10 4.69
C GLU A 217 16.51 -20.88 5.77
N THR A 218 16.90 -22.11 5.98
CA THR A 218 16.34 -22.98 7.02
C THR A 218 17.28 -23.04 8.21
N GLU A 219 16.75 -22.79 9.40
CA GLU A 219 17.44 -22.97 10.69
C GLU A 219 16.63 -23.89 11.59
N VAL A 220 17.26 -24.76 12.33
CA VAL A 220 16.60 -25.60 13.34
C VAL A 220 16.82 -25.01 14.73
N VAL A 221 15.73 -24.60 15.38
CA VAL A 221 15.72 -24.01 16.72
C VAL A 221 14.78 -24.84 17.60
N ASP A 222 15.29 -25.37 18.70
CA ASP A 222 14.53 -26.22 19.63
C ASP A 222 13.81 -27.41 18.95
N GLY A 223 14.46 -27.98 17.94
CA GLY A 223 13.91 -29.10 17.15
C GLY A 223 12.85 -28.68 16.09
N VAL A 224 12.61 -27.40 15.93
CA VAL A 224 11.66 -26.85 14.95
C VAL A 224 12.39 -26.23 13.77
N THR A 225 11.98 -26.56 12.58
CA THR A 225 12.45 -25.92 11.35
C THR A 225 11.86 -24.54 11.20
N MET A 226 12.71 -23.53 11.17
CA MET A 226 12.36 -22.11 10.94
C MET A 226 12.90 -21.63 9.60
N LEU A 227 12.04 -20.97 8.85
CA LEU A 227 12.39 -20.25 7.64
C LEU A 227 12.72 -18.79 8.03
N LYS A 228 13.88 -18.30 7.61
CA LYS A 228 14.38 -16.94 7.92
C LYS A 228 15.08 -16.35 6.71
N LEU A 229 15.25 -15.05 6.66
CA LEU A 229 16.17 -14.43 5.72
C LEU A 229 17.62 -14.46 6.24
N PRO A 230 18.60 -14.54 5.31
CA PRO A 230 20.01 -14.35 5.65
C PRO A 230 20.23 -13.05 6.43
N ARG A 231 21.16 -13.08 7.39
CA ARG A 231 21.45 -11.91 8.24
C ARG A 231 21.75 -10.63 7.44
N ALA A 232 22.47 -10.75 6.33
CA ALA A 232 22.82 -9.63 5.47
C ALA A 232 21.62 -8.95 4.78
N GLN A 233 20.46 -9.62 4.72
CA GLN A 233 19.23 -9.11 4.14
C GLN A 233 18.27 -8.58 5.20
N ARG A 234 18.59 -8.70 6.48
CA ARG A 234 17.75 -8.20 7.56
C ARG A 234 17.90 -6.70 7.71
N ARG A 235 16.80 -6.07 8.06
CA ARG A 235 16.65 -4.64 8.23
C ARG A 235 16.69 -4.27 9.72
N ALA A 236 17.43 -3.22 10.07
CA ALA A 236 17.33 -2.64 11.39
C ALA A 236 16.06 -1.78 11.45
N ARG A 237 15.00 -2.26 12.14
CA ARG A 237 13.83 -1.48 12.47
C ARG A 237 13.95 -0.98 13.91
N ASP A 238 13.59 0.28 14.15
CA ASP A 238 13.46 0.87 15.45
C ASP A 238 12.13 1.62 15.54
N GLY A 239 11.23 1.19 16.43
CA GLY A 239 9.92 1.78 16.63
C GLY A 239 8.92 1.56 15.49
N PHE A 240 7.98 2.49 15.35
CA PHE A 240 6.84 2.42 14.44
C PHE A 240 7.00 3.26 13.18
N ALA A 241 8.18 3.83 12.93
CA ALA A 241 8.45 4.59 11.72
C ALA A 241 8.20 3.75 10.47
N LEU A 242 7.83 4.42 9.37
CA LEU A 242 7.61 3.77 8.09
C LEU A 242 8.90 3.08 7.60
N THR A 243 8.83 1.77 7.41
CA THR A 243 9.99 0.95 7.03
C THR A 243 10.14 0.77 5.54
N ASP A 244 9.06 0.96 4.77
CA ASP A 244 9.06 0.88 3.32
C ASP A 244 8.50 2.19 2.72
N ALA A 245 9.40 3.06 2.31
CA ALA A 245 9.03 4.35 1.70
C ALA A 245 8.48 4.21 0.27
N GLY A 246 8.50 3.02 -0.31
CA GLY A 246 8.16 2.79 -1.71
C GLY A 246 9.29 3.14 -2.68
N THR A 247 8.98 3.13 -3.97
CA THR A 247 9.95 3.47 -5.01
C THR A 247 10.12 4.99 -5.14
N ASP A 248 11.29 5.40 -5.62
CA ASP A 248 11.54 6.78 -6.04
C ASP A 248 11.02 7.03 -7.46
N LEU A 249 11.19 8.27 -7.96
CA LEU A 249 10.79 8.63 -9.32
C LEU A 249 11.50 7.77 -10.37
N THR A 250 12.78 7.50 -10.19
CA THR A 250 13.58 6.71 -11.14
C THR A 250 13.02 5.30 -11.28
N GLY A 251 12.71 4.64 -10.17
CA GLY A 251 12.12 3.30 -10.19
C GLY A 251 10.69 3.26 -10.71
N ALA A 252 9.86 4.26 -10.38
CA ALA A 252 8.50 4.34 -10.90
C ALA A 252 8.50 4.50 -12.43
N LEU A 253 9.34 5.40 -12.95
CA LEU A 253 9.49 5.59 -14.40
C LEU A 253 10.09 4.37 -15.10
N ASP A 254 10.94 3.59 -14.41
CA ASP A 254 11.41 2.31 -14.95
C ASP A 254 10.25 1.35 -15.21
N HIS A 255 9.34 1.20 -14.25
CA HIS A 255 8.15 0.37 -14.40
C HIS A 255 7.15 0.94 -15.43
N ALA A 256 6.92 2.26 -15.46
CA ALA A 256 6.04 2.90 -16.43
C ALA A 256 6.54 2.73 -17.87
N ASN A 257 7.88 2.79 -18.08
CA ASN A 257 8.51 2.56 -19.38
C ASN A 257 8.69 1.07 -19.71
N TYR A 258 8.75 0.18 -18.72
CA TYR A 258 8.75 -1.26 -18.93
C TYR A 258 7.38 -1.77 -19.38
N CYS A 259 6.30 -1.10 -19.00
CA CYS A 259 4.95 -1.36 -19.51
C CYS A 259 4.90 -1.31 -21.03
N ILE A 260 4.19 -2.24 -21.67
CA ILE A 260 4.02 -2.25 -23.14
C ILE A 260 2.78 -1.48 -23.61
N TRP A 261 2.10 -0.81 -22.69
CA TRP A 261 0.90 -0.02 -22.95
C TRP A 261 -0.16 -0.81 -23.70
N CYS A 262 -0.66 -1.85 -23.05
CA CYS A 262 -1.56 -2.89 -23.60
C CYS A 262 -2.85 -2.34 -24.22
N HIS A 263 -3.37 -1.17 -23.75
CA HIS A 263 -4.54 -0.51 -24.32
C HIS A 263 -4.38 -0.23 -25.82
N ASN A 264 -3.17 0.07 -26.28
CA ASN A 264 -2.87 0.29 -27.71
C ASN A 264 -3.16 -0.94 -28.59
N GLN A 265 -3.22 -2.13 -27.98
CA GLN A 265 -3.48 -3.40 -28.64
C GLN A 265 -4.89 -3.93 -28.37
N GLY A 266 -5.74 -3.15 -27.71
CA GLY A 266 -7.09 -3.57 -27.30
C GLY A 266 -7.10 -4.71 -26.28
N LYS A 267 -6.00 -4.92 -25.55
CA LYS A 267 -5.83 -5.97 -24.54
C LYS A 267 -5.15 -5.34 -23.33
N ASP A 268 -5.89 -5.18 -22.25
CA ASP A 268 -5.38 -4.64 -21.00
C ASP A 268 -5.59 -5.67 -19.88
N SER A 269 -4.60 -6.54 -19.71
CA SER A 269 -4.72 -7.64 -18.78
C SER A 269 -4.63 -7.21 -17.31
N CYS A 270 -3.89 -6.16 -16.99
CA CYS A 270 -3.78 -5.65 -15.63
C CYS A 270 -5.10 -5.00 -15.17
N SER A 271 -5.85 -4.39 -16.08
CA SER A 271 -7.21 -3.88 -15.84
C SER A 271 -8.25 -4.98 -15.94
N LYS A 272 -8.35 -5.67 -17.09
CA LYS A 272 -9.44 -6.57 -17.48
C LYS A 272 -9.20 -8.06 -17.17
N GLY A 273 -8.02 -8.40 -16.66
CA GLY A 273 -7.61 -9.77 -16.35
C GLY A 273 -7.09 -10.57 -17.54
N LEU A 274 -6.39 -11.64 -17.22
CA LEU A 274 -5.90 -12.64 -18.19
C LEU A 274 -6.99 -13.70 -18.39
N LYS A 275 -7.49 -13.85 -19.62
CA LYS A 275 -8.57 -14.77 -19.97
C LYS A 275 -8.07 -15.97 -20.77
N GLU A 276 -8.71 -17.11 -20.57
CA GLU A 276 -8.64 -18.26 -21.45
C GLU A 276 -9.49 -18.05 -22.71
N LYS A 277 -9.38 -18.95 -23.69
CA LYS A 277 -10.22 -18.91 -24.90
C LYS A 277 -11.72 -19.08 -24.60
N SER A 278 -12.06 -19.71 -23.48
CA SER A 278 -13.42 -19.86 -22.96
C SER A 278 -14.03 -18.55 -22.43
N GLY A 279 -13.21 -17.53 -22.21
CA GLY A 279 -13.62 -16.28 -21.55
C GLY A 279 -13.42 -16.27 -20.04
N GLU A 280 -13.14 -17.41 -19.42
CA GLU A 280 -12.83 -17.53 -18.00
C GLU A 280 -11.45 -16.93 -17.67
N PHE A 281 -11.26 -16.46 -16.42
CA PHE A 281 -9.96 -15.99 -15.99
C PHE A 281 -8.96 -17.14 -15.81
N LYS A 282 -7.75 -16.94 -16.33
CA LYS A 282 -6.62 -17.82 -16.00
C LYS A 282 -6.39 -17.85 -14.51
N LYS A 283 -5.80 -18.94 -14.03
CA LYS A 283 -5.39 -19.08 -12.63
C LYS A 283 -3.87 -19.04 -12.50
N SER A 284 -3.40 -18.46 -11.41
CA SER A 284 -1.99 -18.57 -11.01
C SER A 284 -1.64 -20.04 -10.66
N PRO A 285 -0.36 -20.39 -10.52
CA PRO A 285 0.06 -21.70 -10.02
C PRO A 285 -0.57 -22.09 -8.67
N PHE A 286 -1.01 -21.12 -7.89
CA PHE A 286 -1.68 -21.29 -6.60
C PHE A 286 -3.22 -21.34 -6.70
N GLY A 287 -3.78 -21.38 -7.91
CA GLY A 287 -5.22 -21.44 -8.13
C GLY A 287 -5.96 -20.11 -7.98
N VAL A 288 -5.24 -18.98 -7.78
CA VAL A 288 -5.82 -17.63 -7.68
C VAL A 288 -6.19 -17.13 -9.08
N ALA A 289 -7.42 -16.62 -9.25
CA ALA A 289 -7.87 -16.06 -10.52
C ALA A 289 -7.08 -14.77 -10.86
N LEU A 290 -6.59 -14.67 -12.08
CA LEU A 290 -5.86 -13.52 -12.59
C LEU A 290 -6.86 -12.51 -13.21
N ALA A 291 -7.75 -12.00 -12.37
CA ALA A 291 -8.87 -11.16 -12.78
C ALA A 291 -8.51 -9.68 -13.10
N GLY A 292 -7.30 -9.27 -12.75
CA GLY A 292 -6.86 -7.88 -12.91
C GLY A 292 -7.43 -6.95 -11.84
N CYS A 293 -7.39 -5.64 -12.11
CA CYS A 293 -7.88 -4.63 -11.20
C CYS A 293 -9.39 -4.80 -10.93
N PRO A 294 -9.84 -4.89 -9.67
CA PRO A 294 -11.28 -4.97 -9.35
C PRO A 294 -12.08 -3.75 -9.82
N LEU A 295 -11.44 -2.60 -9.95
CA LEU A 295 -12.05 -1.35 -10.38
C LEU A 295 -11.98 -1.13 -11.91
N ASP A 296 -11.31 -2.03 -12.63
CA ASP A 296 -11.03 -1.85 -14.06
C ASP A 296 -10.24 -0.57 -14.40
N GLU A 297 -9.35 -0.13 -13.50
CA GLU A 297 -8.55 1.08 -13.69
C GLU A 297 -7.80 1.09 -15.02
N LYS A 298 -7.65 2.28 -15.58
CA LYS A 298 -6.94 2.54 -16.85
C LYS A 298 -5.43 2.63 -16.61
N ILE A 299 -4.85 1.50 -16.15
CA ILE A 299 -3.47 1.39 -15.67
C ILE A 299 -2.45 1.65 -16.76
N SER A 300 -2.70 1.11 -17.93
CA SER A 300 -1.78 1.20 -19.07
C SER A 300 -1.74 2.63 -19.63
N GLU A 301 -2.85 3.35 -19.57
CA GLU A 301 -2.98 4.77 -19.89
C GLU A 301 -2.24 5.64 -18.87
N MET A 302 -2.43 5.38 -17.59
CA MET A 302 -1.70 6.06 -16.50
C MET A 302 -0.19 5.90 -16.68
N ASN A 303 0.30 4.67 -16.93
CA ASN A 303 1.72 4.43 -17.17
C ASN A 303 2.26 5.19 -18.40
N LEU A 304 1.48 5.30 -19.47
CA LEU A 304 1.89 6.04 -20.68
C LEU A 304 2.01 7.54 -20.39
N VAL A 305 1.03 8.10 -19.69
CA VAL A 305 0.98 9.53 -19.36
C VAL A 305 2.08 9.89 -18.36
N GLU A 306 2.34 9.03 -17.36
CA GLU A 306 3.44 9.20 -16.40
C GLU A 306 4.81 9.11 -17.07
N ALA A 307 5.00 8.13 -17.97
CA ALA A 307 6.22 8.03 -18.77
C ALA A 307 6.45 9.26 -19.66
N GLY A 308 5.38 9.95 -20.05
CA GLY A 308 5.39 11.22 -20.78
C GLY A 308 5.67 12.45 -19.91
N GLY A 309 5.76 12.31 -18.60
CA GLY A 309 6.06 13.41 -17.66
C GLY A 309 4.85 14.23 -17.21
N HIS A 310 3.62 13.73 -17.41
CA HIS A 310 2.39 14.43 -17.03
C HIS A 310 1.76 13.82 -15.78
N THR A 311 2.39 14.06 -14.62
CA THR A 311 2.04 13.39 -13.36
C THR A 311 0.65 13.78 -12.82
N ILE A 312 0.22 15.05 -12.95
CA ILE A 312 -1.16 15.44 -12.57
C ILE A 312 -2.17 14.78 -13.51
N GLY A 313 -1.86 14.71 -14.79
CA GLY A 313 -2.67 14.00 -15.78
C GLY A 313 -2.80 12.51 -15.45
N ALA A 314 -1.69 11.86 -15.07
CA ALA A 314 -1.65 10.47 -14.66
C ALA A 314 -2.49 10.23 -13.39
N LEU A 315 -2.41 11.11 -12.38
CA LEU A 315 -3.30 11.05 -11.21
C LEU A 315 -4.77 11.25 -11.61
N GLY A 316 -5.04 12.14 -12.55
CA GLY A 316 -6.37 12.33 -13.12
C GLY A 316 -6.95 11.03 -13.67
N ILE A 317 -6.15 10.23 -14.38
CA ILE A 317 -6.55 8.91 -14.89
C ILE A 317 -6.84 7.93 -13.74
N VAL A 318 -5.96 7.82 -12.75
CA VAL A 318 -6.13 6.93 -11.60
C VAL A 318 -7.46 7.21 -10.88
N VAL A 319 -7.72 8.47 -10.55
CA VAL A 319 -8.89 8.83 -9.71
C VAL A 319 -10.23 8.78 -10.45
N VAL A 320 -10.25 8.56 -11.77
CA VAL A 320 -11.49 8.25 -12.50
C VAL A 320 -12.16 7.00 -11.93
N ASP A 321 -11.37 5.95 -11.71
CA ASP A 321 -11.85 4.65 -11.27
C ASP A 321 -11.54 4.40 -9.78
N ASN A 322 -10.44 4.98 -9.24
CA ASN A 322 -9.98 4.83 -7.87
C ASN A 322 -9.75 6.18 -7.16
N PRO A 323 -10.82 6.89 -6.79
CA PRO A 323 -10.68 8.16 -6.06
C PRO A 323 -10.02 8.00 -4.68
N MET A 324 -10.00 6.78 -4.14
CA MET A 324 -9.35 6.43 -2.86
C MET A 324 -7.98 5.77 -3.05
N CYS A 325 -7.23 6.14 -4.10
CA CYS A 325 -5.90 5.57 -4.37
C CYS A 325 -4.92 5.72 -3.19
N ALA A 326 -5.07 6.74 -2.36
CA ALA A 326 -4.33 6.87 -1.11
C ALA A 326 -4.51 5.66 -0.16
N ALA A 327 -5.65 4.96 -0.23
CA ALA A 327 -5.95 3.78 0.59
C ALA A 327 -5.51 2.46 -0.05
N THR A 328 -5.28 2.41 -1.35
CA THR A 328 -4.98 1.18 -2.12
C THR A 328 -3.53 1.10 -2.58
N GLY A 329 -2.83 2.23 -2.60
CA GLY A 329 -1.46 2.36 -3.05
C GLY A 329 -0.47 1.54 -2.23
N HIS A 330 0.77 1.49 -2.71
CA HIS A 330 1.90 0.84 -2.06
C HIS A 330 1.66 -0.66 -1.75
N ARG A 331 1.08 -1.39 -2.70
CA ARG A 331 0.79 -2.83 -2.60
C ARG A 331 -0.25 -3.24 -1.54
N ILE A 332 -1.11 -2.34 -1.08
CA ILE A 332 -2.30 -2.75 -0.32
C ILE A 332 -3.15 -3.68 -1.18
N CYS A 333 -3.38 -3.30 -2.44
CA CYS A 333 -3.93 -4.17 -3.48
C CYS A 333 -2.89 -4.32 -4.60
N ASN A 334 -2.65 -5.55 -5.08
CA ASN A 334 -1.73 -5.85 -6.17
C ASN A 334 -2.32 -6.83 -7.23
N ASP A 335 -3.65 -6.91 -7.35
CA ASP A 335 -4.31 -7.83 -8.28
C ASP A 335 -4.03 -7.49 -9.75
N CYS A 336 -3.85 -6.22 -10.07
CA CYS A 336 -3.40 -5.74 -11.37
C CYS A 336 -2.01 -6.31 -11.74
N MET A 337 -1.08 -6.29 -10.78
CA MET A 337 0.29 -6.78 -10.93
C MET A 337 0.32 -8.28 -11.23
N LYS A 338 -0.51 -9.08 -10.51
CA LYS A 338 -0.66 -10.53 -10.74
C LYS A 338 -1.18 -10.86 -12.14
N ALA A 339 -2.03 -10.01 -12.70
CA ALA A 339 -2.60 -10.19 -14.04
C ALA A 339 -1.80 -9.50 -15.15
N CYS A 340 -0.68 -8.84 -14.84
CA CYS A 340 0.20 -8.25 -15.83
C CYS A 340 0.64 -9.32 -16.85
N ILE A 341 0.75 -8.97 -18.12
CA ILE A 341 1.22 -9.88 -19.17
C ILE A 341 2.60 -10.47 -18.87
N TYR A 342 3.40 -9.73 -18.09
CA TYR A 342 4.73 -10.14 -17.64
C TYR A 342 4.74 -10.93 -16.32
N GLN A 343 3.61 -11.39 -15.79
CA GLN A 343 3.51 -12.09 -14.51
C GLN A 343 4.39 -13.36 -14.37
N LYS A 344 4.80 -13.98 -15.48
CA LYS A 344 5.74 -15.14 -15.51
C LYS A 344 7.21 -14.72 -15.56
N GLN A 345 7.47 -13.48 -15.81
CA GLN A 345 8.75 -12.83 -15.82
C GLN A 345 8.76 -11.90 -14.58
N GLU A 346 9.05 -10.66 -14.72
CA GLU A 346 8.96 -9.69 -13.64
C GLU A 346 7.79 -8.74 -13.99
N PRO A 347 6.68 -8.73 -13.23
CA PRO A 347 5.56 -7.90 -13.58
C PRO A 347 5.90 -6.42 -13.38
N VAL A 348 5.17 -5.53 -14.07
CA VAL A 348 5.20 -4.10 -13.76
C VAL A 348 4.69 -3.90 -12.34
N ASP A 349 5.46 -3.22 -11.49
CA ASP A 349 5.02 -2.90 -10.12
C ASP A 349 4.08 -1.68 -10.15
N ILE A 350 2.85 -1.94 -10.59
CA ILE A 350 1.81 -0.94 -10.80
C ILE A 350 1.47 -0.19 -9.52
N PRO A 351 1.30 -0.85 -8.35
CA PRO A 351 0.99 -0.15 -7.11
C PRO A 351 2.05 0.86 -6.68
N GLN A 352 3.30 0.63 -7.04
CA GLN A 352 4.39 1.57 -6.77
C GLN A 352 4.34 2.79 -7.70
N VAL A 353 4.01 2.58 -8.99
CA VAL A 353 3.83 3.69 -9.94
C VAL A 353 2.67 4.56 -9.49
N GLU A 354 1.50 3.97 -9.21
CA GLU A 354 0.30 4.66 -8.72
C GLU A 354 0.60 5.49 -7.46
N THR A 355 1.27 4.87 -6.48
CA THR A 355 1.65 5.55 -5.23
C THR A 355 2.66 6.67 -5.48
N ARG A 356 3.59 6.51 -6.43
CA ARG A 356 4.56 7.54 -6.75
C ARG A 356 3.90 8.74 -7.42
N VAL A 357 3.00 8.51 -8.38
CA VAL A 357 2.18 9.54 -9.01
C VAL A 357 1.43 10.37 -7.95
N LEU A 358 0.74 9.70 -7.00
CA LEU A 358 0.08 10.40 -5.90
C LEU A 358 1.06 11.22 -5.05
N LYS A 359 2.20 10.65 -4.67
CA LYS A 359 3.21 11.33 -3.83
C LYS A 359 3.83 12.53 -4.52
N ASP A 360 4.09 12.45 -5.82
CA ASP A 360 4.65 13.56 -6.59
C ASP A 360 3.66 14.70 -6.73
N VAL A 361 2.38 14.42 -6.94
CA VAL A 361 1.34 15.45 -6.91
C VAL A 361 1.20 16.06 -5.51
N LEU A 362 1.19 15.23 -4.44
CA LEU A 362 1.12 15.73 -3.07
C LEU A 362 2.32 16.60 -2.67
N ALA A 363 3.47 16.42 -3.29
CA ALA A 363 4.66 17.23 -3.07
C ALA A 363 4.63 18.59 -3.79
N LEU A 364 3.72 18.79 -4.74
CA LEU A 364 3.49 20.09 -5.36
C LEU A 364 2.80 21.05 -4.38
N PRO A 365 3.00 22.37 -4.53
CA PRO A 365 2.11 23.33 -3.86
C PRO A 365 0.65 23.02 -4.22
N TRP A 366 -0.25 23.10 -3.23
CA TRP A 366 -1.65 22.72 -3.38
C TRP A 366 -1.89 21.22 -3.66
N GLY A 367 -0.91 20.37 -3.50
CA GLY A 367 -0.99 18.96 -3.90
C GLY A 367 -2.17 18.20 -3.30
N PHE A 368 -2.50 18.45 -2.02
CA PHE A 368 -3.71 17.90 -1.41
C PHE A 368 -4.99 18.43 -2.07
N GLU A 369 -5.06 19.72 -2.36
CA GLU A 369 -6.24 20.34 -2.97
C GLU A 369 -6.46 19.88 -4.41
N ILE A 370 -5.36 19.64 -5.15
CA ILE A 370 -5.40 19.04 -6.50
C ILE A 370 -5.98 17.62 -6.42
N TYR A 371 -5.46 16.79 -5.53
CA TYR A 371 -5.99 15.42 -5.35
C TYR A 371 -7.45 15.46 -4.91
N ALA A 372 -7.81 16.26 -3.92
CA ALA A 372 -9.18 16.42 -3.45
C ALA A 372 -10.12 16.94 -4.54
N LEU A 373 -9.67 17.85 -5.39
CA LEU A 373 -10.44 18.35 -6.51
C LEU A 373 -10.70 17.24 -7.54
N LEU A 374 -9.66 16.53 -7.98
CA LEU A 374 -9.76 15.45 -8.98
C LEU A 374 -10.70 14.32 -8.56
N THR A 375 -10.88 14.05 -7.27
CA THR A 375 -11.84 13.05 -6.77
C THR A 375 -13.31 13.48 -6.92
N ARG A 376 -13.59 14.77 -7.14
CA ARG A 376 -14.95 15.34 -7.24
C ARG A 376 -15.23 15.95 -8.60
N TRP A 377 -14.26 16.61 -9.20
CA TRP A 377 -14.29 17.10 -10.56
C TRP A 377 -13.15 16.48 -11.35
N ASN A 378 -13.47 15.76 -12.40
CA ASN A 378 -12.46 15.15 -13.24
C ASN A 378 -12.93 15.12 -14.69
N PRO A 379 -12.38 15.95 -15.58
CA PRO A 379 -12.79 16.01 -16.97
C PRO A 379 -12.45 14.75 -17.77
N LEU A 380 -11.55 13.90 -17.27
CA LEU A 380 -11.22 12.60 -17.85
C LEU A 380 -12.30 11.54 -17.55
N ASN A 381 -13.17 11.78 -16.57
CA ASN A 381 -14.37 10.98 -16.36
C ASN A 381 -15.46 11.40 -17.36
N LEU A 382 -15.46 10.79 -18.52
CA LEU A 382 -16.35 11.16 -19.62
C LEU A 382 -17.84 11.03 -19.27
N ARG A 383 -18.17 10.10 -18.36
CA ARG A 383 -19.56 9.83 -17.95
C ARG A 383 -20.03 10.79 -16.85
N ARG A 384 -19.11 11.20 -15.97
CA ARG A 384 -19.43 11.97 -14.78
C ARG A 384 -18.30 12.94 -14.41
N PRO A 385 -18.10 14.01 -15.15
CA PRO A 385 -17.04 14.98 -14.84
C PRO A 385 -17.29 15.77 -13.55
N VAL A 386 -18.55 15.86 -13.08
CA VAL A 386 -18.96 16.56 -11.86
C VAL A 386 -19.95 15.71 -11.05
N PRO A 387 -20.12 15.96 -9.73
CA PRO A 387 -21.12 15.28 -8.92
C PRO A 387 -22.55 15.52 -9.44
N LYS A 388 -23.44 14.54 -9.22
CA LYS A 388 -24.86 14.69 -9.52
C LYS A 388 -25.50 15.80 -8.67
N PRO A 389 -26.62 16.40 -9.12
CA PRO A 389 -27.43 17.29 -8.28
C PRO A 389 -27.85 16.59 -6.98
N ALA A 390 -28.15 17.40 -5.95
CA ALA A 390 -28.64 16.89 -4.68
C ALA A 390 -29.90 16.02 -4.90
N SER A 391 -29.89 14.81 -4.39
CA SER A 391 -30.99 13.84 -4.53
C SER A 391 -32.11 14.02 -3.51
N GLY A 392 -31.83 14.77 -2.43
CA GLY A 392 -32.70 14.86 -1.26
C GLY A 392 -32.66 13.61 -0.35
N ARG A 393 -31.93 12.55 -0.71
CA ARG A 393 -31.83 11.32 0.08
C ARG A 393 -30.73 11.40 1.12
N LYS A 394 -31.00 10.78 2.31
CA LYS A 394 -30.06 10.68 3.41
C LYS A 394 -29.66 9.23 3.66
N VAL A 395 -28.38 8.94 3.60
CA VAL A 395 -27.82 7.59 3.81
C VAL A 395 -27.03 7.55 5.11
N LEU A 396 -27.34 6.57 5.94
CA LEU A 396 -26.54 6.23 7.11
C LEU A 396 -25.48 5.19 6.73
N VAL A 397 -24.21 5.51 6.89
CA VAL A 397 -23.09 4.58 6.70
C VAL A 397 -22.61 4.10 8.07
N VAL A 398 -22.68 2.79 8.29
CA VAL A 398 -22.31 2.15 9.57
C VAL A 398 -20.93 1.54 9.46
N GLY A 399 -19.93 2.18 10.06
CA GLY A 399 -18.51 1.82 9.98
C GLY A 399 -17.75 2.73 9.03
N LEU A 400 -16.60 3.26 9.49
CA LEU A 400 -15.71 4.18 8.75
C LEU A 400 -14.37 3.55 8.39
N GLY A 401 -14.36 2.22 8.22
CA GLY A 401 -13.27 1.50 7.57
C GLY A 401 -13.26 1.69 6.04
N PRO A 402 -12.38 0.96 5.31
CA PRO A 402 -12.24 1.10 3.85
C PRO A 402 -13.55 1.02 3.06
N ALA A 403 -14.44 0.11 3.40
CA ALA A 403 -15.75 0.02 2.75
C ALA A 403 -16.60 1.27 3.01
N GLY A 404 -16.66 1.74 4.27
CA GLY A 404 -17.50 2.87 4.65
C GLY A 404 -17.03 4.20 4.07
N PHE A 405 -15.75 4.53 4.18
CA PHE A 405 -15.27 5.80 3.64
C PHE A 405 -15.31 5.84 2.10
N THR A 406 -15.06 4.72 1.42
CA THR A 406 -15.18 4.64 -0.04
C THR A 406 -16.63 4.80 -0.48
N LEU A 407 -17.56 4.06 0.15
CA LEU A 407 -18.99 4.17 -0.14
C LEU A 407 -19.51 5.59 0.11
N ALA A 408 -19.14 6.22 1.24
CA ALA A 408 -19.53 7.58 1.57
C ALA A 408 -19.12 8.57 0.46
N HIS A 409 -17.88 8.44 -0.06
CA HIS A 409 -17.41 9.27 -1.16
C HIS A 409 -18.30 9.14 -2.42
N HIS A 410 -18.56 7.89 -2.84
CA HIS A 410 -19.37 7.65 -4.05
C HIS A 410 -20.81 8.10 -3.88
N LEU A 411 -21.43 7.88 -2.71
CA LEU A 411 -22.78 8.35 -2.41
C LEU A 411 -22.89 9.87 -2.49
N MET A 412 -21.89 10.60 -1.98
CA MET A 412 -21.88 12.06 -2.09
C MET A 412 -21.71 12.52 -3.54
N ASN A 413 -20.88 11.84 -4.34
CA ASN A 413 -20.77 12.13 -5.78
C ASN A 413 -22.07 11.80 -6.52
N ASP A 414 -22.91 10.88 -6.00
CA ASP A 414 -24.26 10.62 -6.49
C ASP A 414 -25.31 11.62 -5.98
N GLY A 415 -24.92 12.63 -5.22
CA GLY A 415 -25.78 13.70 -4.74
C GLY A 415 -26.52 13.39 -3.43
N HIS A 416 -26.14 12.32 -2.71
CA HIS A 416 -26.77 11.97 -1.45
C HIS A 416 -26.11 12.70 -0.28
N THR A 417 -26.90 13.00 0.76
CA THR A 417 -26.38 13.39 2.08
C THR A 417 -25.97 12.12 2.83
N VAL A 418 -24.78 12.12 3.39
CA VAL A 418 -24.22 10.97 4.10
C VAL A 418 -23.95 11.32 5.56
N VAL A 419 -24.49 10.53 6.47
CA VAL A 419 -24.07 10.52 7.87
C VAL A 419 -23.39 9.19 8.14
N ALA A 420 -22.15 9.24 8.61
CA ALA A 420 -21.40 8.04 8.94
C ALA A 420 -21.22 7.91 10.46
N ILE A 421 -21.34 6.68 10.96
CA ILE A 421 -21.14 6.37 12.39
C ILE A 421 -20.09 5.27 12.54
N ASP A 422 -19.34 5.35 13.63
CA ASP A 422 -18.43 4.28 14.05
C ASP A 422 -18.56 4.02 15.55
N GLY A 423 -18.40 2.76 15.95
CA GLY A 423 -18.38 2.37 17.37
C GLY A 423 -17.14 2.88 18.11
N LEU A 424 -16.07 3.17 17.39
CA LEU A 424 -14.86 3.75 17.95
C LEU A 424 -15.01 5.26 18.15
N LYS A 425 -14.35 5.79 19.18
CA LYS A 425 -14.19 7.22 19.34
C LYS A 425 -13.36 7.77 18.17
N ILE A 426 -13.87 8.79 17.49
CA ILE A 426 -13.15 9.51 16.45
C ILE A 426 -12.68 10.84 17.03
N GLU A 427 -11.37 11.05 17.09
CA GLU A 427 -10.80 12.31 17.57
C GLU A 427 -11.01 13.41 16.52
N PRO A 428 -11.38 14.64 16.92
CA PRO A 428 -11.54 15.76 16.00
C PRO A 428 -10.19 16.15 15.38
N LEU A 429 -10.21 16.58 14.13
CA LEU A 429 -9.09 17.29 13.52
C LEU A 429 -9.19 18.80 13.83
N ASP A 430 -8.09 19.51 13.62
CA ASP A 430 -8.10 20.98 13.67
C ASP A 430 -9.18 21.53 12.72
N ALA A 431 -10.10 22.31 13.26
CA ALA A 431 -11.23 22.90 12.55
C ALA A 431 -10.76 23.78 11.37
N ALA A 432 -9.57 24.42 11.50
CA ALA A 432 -9.00 25.23 10.44
C ALA A 432 -8.63 24.44 9.18
N ILE A 433 -8.45 23.12 9.28
CA ILE A 433 -8.16 22.24 8.13
C ILE A 433 -9.33 21.32 7.77
N SER A 434 -10.12 20.88 8.74
CA SER A 434 -11.24 19.95 8.52
C SER A 434 -12.54 20.65 8.12
N GLY A 435 -12.75 21.89 8.55
CA GLY A 435 -14.01 22.61 8.39
C GLY A 435 -15.11 22.13 9.33
N VAL A 436 -14.74 21.41 10.42
CA VAL A 436 -15.67 20.90 11.43
C VAL A 436 -15.05 21.13 12.82
N ASP A 437 -15.76 21.72 13.72
CA ASP A 437 -15.33 21.90 15.11
C ASP A 437 -15.52 20.62 15.95
N ALA A 438 -15.04 20.65 17.19
CA ALA A 438 -15.15 19.51 18.10
C ALA A 438 -16.60 19.11 18.44
N GLY A 439 -17.57 20.02 18.24
CA GLY A 439 -19.00 19.78 18.41
C GLY A 439 -19.69 19.24 17.16
N GLY A 440 -18.97 19.11 16.05
CA GLY A 440 -19.51 18.67 14.76
C GLY A 440 -20.16 19.78 13.93
N ALA A 441 -20.06 21.04 14.37
CA ALA A 441 -20.58 22.18 13.60
C ALA A 441 -19.63 22.58 12.47
N ARG A 442 -20.19 23.00 11.34
CA ARG A 442 -19.43 23.46 10.19
C ARG A 442 -18.78 24.82 10.44
N THR A 443 -17.51 24.89 10.17
CA THR A 443 -16.69 26.09 10.28
C THR A 443 -15.94 26.34 8.98
N PRO A 444 -15.53 27.58 8.72
CA PRO A 444 -14.61 27.88 7.62
C PRO A 444 -13.28 27.13 7.81
N PHE A 445 -12.68 26.65 6.72
CA PHE A 445 -11.37 26.01 6.71
C PHE A 445 -10.44 26.67 5.68
N ARG A 446 -9.14 26.60 5.92
CA ARG A 446 -8.12 27.13 5.01
C ARG A 446 -7.69 26.09 3.99
N PRO A 447 -7.17 26.51 2.81
CA PRO A 447 -6.51 25.59 1.91
C PRO A 447 -5.21 25.04 2.52
N ILE A 448 -4.89 23.81 2.13
CA ILE A 448 -3.62 23.14 2.42
C ILE A 448 -2.69 23.39 1.25
N ARG A 449 -1.73 24.28 1.43
CA ARG A 449 -0.77 24.63 0.37
C ARG A 449 0.44 23.71 0.34
N ASP A 450 0.80 23.14 1.46
CA ASP A 450 1.86 22.14 1.60
C ASP A 450 1.30 20.90 2.30
N ALA A 451 1.22 19.80 1.59
CA ALA A 451 0.70 18.55 2.16
C ALA A 451 1.61 17.97 3.26
N ALA A 452 2.86 18.45 3.39
CA ALA A 452 3.76 18.03 4.47
C ALA A 452 3.23 18.44 5.85
N GLU A 453 2.42 19.51 5.95
CA GLU A 453 1.79 19.94 7.21
C GLU A 453 0.79 18.91 7.78
N LEU A 454 0.33 17.98 6.95
CA LEU A 454 -0.58 16.91 7.36
C LEU A 454 0.15 15.69 7.95
N ARG A 455 1.48 15.65 7.81
CA ARG A 455 2.28 14.51 8.24
C ARG A 455 2.61 14.60 9.72
N GLU A 456 2.51 13.44 10.36
CA GLU A 456 2.91 13.20 11.74
C GLU A 456 3.92 12.05 11.80
N PRO A 457 4.89 12.09 12.72
CA PRO A 457 5.73 10.93 12.98
C PRO A 457 4.86 9.73 13.39
N LEU A 458 5.02 8.59 12.71
CA LEU A 458 4.16 7.42 12.92
C LEU A 458 4.35 6.78 14.30
N ASP A 459 5.50 6.99 14.94
CA ASP A 459 5.85 6.53 16.28
C ASP A 459 5.28 7.41 17.42
N SER A 460 4.86 8.63 17.09
CA SER A 460 4.26 9.57 18.05
C SER A 460 2.80 9.90 17.72
N ARG A 461 2.29 9.38 16.64
CA ARG A 461 0.94 9.62 16.13
C ARG A 461 -0.13 9.06 17.08
N VAL A 462 -1.13 9.86 17.36
CA VAL A 462 -2.35 9.40 18.02
C VAL A 462 -3.28 8.80 16.99
N MET A 463 -3.90 7.67 17.34
CA MET A 463 -4.95 7.07 16.54
C MET A 463 -6.19 7.95 16.58
N ALA A 464 -6.59 8.44 15.41
CA ALA A 464 -7.77 9.28 15.30
C ALA A 464 -9.11 8.51 15.32
N GLY A 465 -9.07 7.17 15.37
CA GLY A 465 -10.25 6.31 15.39
C GLY A 465 -10.94 6.15 14.03
N PHE A 466 -10.46 6.84 13.00
CA PHE A 466 -10.99 6.77 11.64
C PHE A 466 -10.19 5.76 10.80
N GLY A 467 -10.87 4.98 9.95
CA GLY A 467 -10.23 4.12 8.97
C GLY A 467 -10.32 2.61 9.25
N GLY A 468 -10.84 2.20 10.40
CA GLY A 468 -11.03 0.78 10.75
C GLY A 468 -9.72 -0.01 10.60
N VAL A 469 -9.73 -1.10 9.83
CA VAL A 469 -8.54 -1.95 9.61
C VAL A 469 -7.36 -1.19 8.97
N ALA A 470 -7.59 -0.15 8.21
CA ALA A 470 -6.52 0.69 7.69
C ALA A 470 -5.81 1.47 8.80
N GLU A 471 -6.48 1.73 9.93
CA GLU A 471 -5.90 2.38 11.08
C GLU A 471 -5.06 1.42 11.94
N TYR A 472 -5.59 0.25 12.30
CA TYR A 472 -4.90 -0.65 13.24
C TYR A 472 -4.13 -1.82 12.59
N GLY A 473 -4.32 -2.09 11.28
CA GLY A 473 -3.56 -3.07 10.52
C GLY A 473 -2.61 -2.41 9.51
N ILE A 474 -1.99 -3.21 8.63
CA ILE A 474 -1.17 -2.77 7.48
C ILE A 474 -0.02 -1.85 7.92
N THR A 475 0.89 -2.40 8.71
CA THR A 475 1.82 -1.59 9.49
C THR A 475 3.21 -1.44 8.88
N VAL A 476 3.67 -2.41 8.09
CA VAL A 476 5.06 -2.43 7.59
C VAL A 476 5.29 -1.72 6.27
N ARG A 477 4.24 -1.44 5.51
CA ARG A 477 4.36 -0.92 4.15
C ARG A 477 3.61 0.37 3.86
N TRP A 478 2.46 0.60 4.50
CA TRP A 478 1.58 1.71 4.17
C TRP A 478 1.74 2.90 5.12
N ASP A 479 1.84 4.10 4.55
CA ASP A 479 1.94 5.35 5.32
C ASP A 479 0.56 5.74 5.87
N LYS A 480 0.34 5.52 7.16
CA LYS A 480 -0.92 5.84 7.85
C LYS A 480 -1.28 7.32 7.86
N ASN A 481 -0.35 8.22 7.51
CA ASN A 481 -0.68 9.61 7.26
C ASN A 481 -1.68 9.81 6.12
N PHE A 482 -1.79 8.83 5.21
CA PHE A 482 -2.81 8.86 4.17
C PHE A 482 -4.24 8.77 4.70
N LEU A 483 -4.47 8.24 5.90
CA LEU A 483 -5.80 8.27 6.52
C LEU A 483 -6.30 9.69 6.77
N LYS A 484 -5.42 10.62 7.15
CA LYS A 484 -5.78 12.02 7.31
C LYS A 484 -6.21 12.65 5.97
N LEU A 485 -5.52 12.31 4.87
CA LEU A 485 -5.92 12.73 3.53
C LEU A 485 -7.33 12.23 3.20
N ILE A 486 -7.56 10.92 3.33
CA ILE A 486 -8.85 10.27 3.05
C ILE A 486 -9.97 10.90 3.90
N ARG A 487 -9.71 11.10 5.19
CA ARG A 487 -10.68 11.76 6.09
C ARG A 487 -11.04 13.16 5.61
N LEU A 488 -10.07 13.97 5.20
CA LEU A 488 -10.30 15.33 4.72
C LEU A 488 -11.04 15.37 3.38
N LEU A 489 -10.87 14.34 2.50
CA LEU A 489 -11.67 14.21 1.26
C LEU A 489 -13.18 14.11 1.56
N LEU A 490 -13.55 13.57 2.72
CA LEU A 490 -14.93 13.43 3.14
C LEU A 490 -15.38 14.59 4.03
N GLU A 491 -14.65 14.86 5.10
CA GLU A 491 -15.06 15.73 6.20
C GLU A 491 -15.25 17.18 5.75
N ARG A 492 -14.50 17.64 4.75
CA ARG A 492 -14.64 18.98 4.17
C ARG A 492 -15.90 19.18 3.31
N ARG A 493 -16.59 18.09 2.95
CA ARG A 493 -17.80 18.15 2.11
C ARG A 493 -19.02 18.51 2.93
N GLY A 494 -19.82 19.46 2.44
CA GLY A 494 -21.05 19.92 3.12
C GLY A 494 -22.11 18.84 3.30
N GLU A 495 -22.11 17.84 2.42
CA GLU A 495 -23.03 16.72 2.41
C GLU A 495 -22.67 15.61 3.40
N PHE A 496 -21.53 15.71 4.10
CA PHE A 496 -21.02 14.68 4.99
C PHE A 496 -21.04 15.10 6.47
N ALA A 497 -21.43 14.17 7.32
CA ALA A 497 -21.21 14.26 8.76
C ALA A 497 -20.77 12.91 9.31
N MET A 498 -19.95 12.89 10.36
CA MET A 498 -19.54 11.64 11.01
C MET A 498 -19.58 11.75 12.53
N PHE A 499 -19.90 10.64 13.20
CA PHE A 499 -19.99 10.54 14.64
C PHE A 499 -19.26 9.27 15.12
N GLY A 500 -18.24 9.46 15.97
CA GLY A 500 -17.59 8.38 16.70
C GLY A 500 -18.29 8.03 18.00
N GLY A 501 -17.99 6.83 18.53
CA GLY A 501 -18.58 6.34 19.78
C GLY A 501 -20.06 5.95 19.68
N VAL A 502 -20.57 5.78 18.45
CA VAL A 502 -21.98 5.41 18.18
C VAL A 502 -22.04 3.96 17.72
N ARG A 503 -22.42 3.05 18.62
CA ARG A 503 -22.59 1.64 18.28
C ARG A 503 -23.95 1.41 17.63
N PHE A 504 -23.92 0.92 16.38
CA PHE A 504 -25.16 0.51 15.70
C PHE A 504 -25.71 -0.80 16.28
N GLY A 505 -27.00 -0.87 16.50
CA GLY A 505 -27.69 -1.95 17.23
C GLY A 505 -27.78 -1.71 18.74
N GLY A 506 -27.07 -0.70 19.26
CA GLY A 506 -27.13 -0.29 20.66
C GLY A 506 -27.51 1.18 20.81
N THR A 507 -26.57 2.09 20.56
CA THR A 507 -26.84 3.55 20.68
C THR A 507 -27.83 4.02 19.61
N LEU A 508 -27.71 3.52 18.40
CA LEU A 508 -28.62 3.77 17.28
C LEU A 508 -29.11 2.43 16.73
N THR A 509 -30.40 2.22 16.67
CA THR A 509 -31.05 1.02 16.11
C THR A 509 -31.54 1.26 14.69
N ILE A 510 -31.95 0.19 13.99
CA ILE A 510 -32.56 0.30 12.66
C ILE A 510 -33.82 1.20 12.72
N ASP A 511 -34.73 0.94 13.68
CA ASP A 511 -35.96 1.72 13.81
C ASP A 511 -35.69 3.19 14.13
N SER A 512 -34.76 3.47 15.03
CA SER A 512 -34.40 4.84 15.38
C SER A 512 -33.69 5.58 14.22
N ALA A 513 -32.93 4.88 13.41
CA ALA A 513 -32.32 5.47 12.22
C ALA A 513 -33.38 5.91 11.20
N PHE A 514 -34.36 5.06 10.90
CA PHE A 514 -35.47 5.46 10.02
C PHE A 514 -36.34 6.55 10.64
N ALA A 515 -36.54 6.52 11.95
CA ALA A 515 -37.27 7.58 12.67
C ALA A 515 -36.56 8.95 12.62
N LEU A 516 -35.21 8.97 12.52
CA LEU A 516 -34.39 10.15 12.28
C LEU A 516 -34.40 10.64 10.82
N GLY A 517 -35.14 9.95 9.94
CA GLY A 517 -35.34 10.34 8.55
C GLY A 517 -34.21 9.90 7.60
N PHE A 518 -33.52 8.84 7.92
CA PHE A 518 -32.65 8.18 6.93
C PHE A 518 -33.49 7.39 5.93
N ASP A 519 -33.12 7.46 4.66
CA ASP A 519 -33.76 6.71 3.57
C ASP A 519 -33.12 5.32 3.39
N HIS A 520 -31.87 5.17 3.80
CA HIS A 520 -31.07 3.95 3.62
C HIS A 520 -30.02 3.79 4.70
N ILE A 521 -29.72 2.54 5.05
CA ILE A 521 -28.67 2.17 6.02
C ILE A 521 -27.70 1.23 5.31
N ALA A 522 -26.45 1.65 5.17
CA ALA A 522 -25.37 0.88 4.57
C ALA A 522 -24.50 0.25 5.65
N LEU A 523 -24.49 -1.08 5.77
CA LEU A 523 -23.74 -1.81 6.78
C LEU A 523 -22.29 -2.07 6.29
N CYS A 524 -21.35 -1.29 6.80
CA CYS A 524 -19.91 -1.38 6.51
C CYS A 524 -19.10 -1.83 7.75
N ALA A 525 -19.69 -2.68 8.59
CA ALA A 525 -19.17 -3.06 9.92
C ALA A 525 -17.96 -4.03 9.88
N GLY A 526 -17.49 -4.39 8.68
CA GLY A 526 -16.29 -5.21 8.49
C GLY A 526 -16.42 -6.65 8.98
N ALA A 527 -15.25 -7.33 9.13
CA ALA A 527 -15.13 -8.72 9.56
C ALA A 527 -14.43 -8.79 10.94
N GLY A 528 -15.04 -8.20 11.95
CA GLY A 528 -14.44 -8.04 13.27
C GLY A 528 -14.50 -9.26 14.18
N ARG A 529 -15.19 -10.37 13.79
CA ARG A 529 -15.28 -11.57 14.62
C ARG A 529 -14.05 -12.46 14.37
N PRO A 530 -13.15 -12.66 15.36
CA PRO A 530 -11.98 -13.51 15.17
C PRO A 530 -12.38 -14.99 15.09
N THR A 531 -11.62 -15.77 14.35
CA THR A 531 -11.73 -17.23 14.35
C THR A 531 -11.00 -17.79 15.57
N ILE A 532 -11.72 -18.53 16.39
CA ILE A 532 -11.17 -19.18 17.58
C ILE A 532 -10.49 -20.49 17.15
N VAL A 533 -9.22 -20.62 17.53
CA VAL A 533 -8.46 -21.87 17.35
C VAL A 533 -8.67 -22.70 18.61
N PRO A 534 -9.22 -23.93 18.48
CA PRO A 534 -9.39 -24.79 19.64
C PRO A 534 -8.02 -25.31 20.10
N MET A 535 -7.59 -24.89 21.27
CA MET A 535 -6.38 -25.38 21.94
C MET A 535 -6.60 -25.33 23.45
N LYS A 536 -6.05 -26.33 24.15
CA LYS A 536 -6.14 -26.35 25.59
C LYS A 536 -5.41 -25.17 26.23
N ASN A 537 -5.98 -24.58 27.27
CA ASN A 537 -5.51 -23.38 27.94
C ASN A 537 -5.45 -22.13 27.03
N GLY A 538 -6.25 -22.08 25.97
CA GLY A 538 -6.28 -20.96 25.00
C GLY A 538 -6.78 -19.63 25.55
N LEU A 539 -7.20 -19.56 26.81
CA LEU A 539 -7.59 -18.34 27.55
C LEU A 539 -6.58 -17.95 28.64
N ALA A 540 -5.42 -18.60 28.69
CA ALA A 540 -4.38 -18.28 29.66
C ALA A 540 -3.84 -16.85 29.48
N ALA A 541 -3.31 -16.27 30.57
CA ALA A 541 -2.60 -15.00 30.50
C ALA A 541 -1.40 -15.12 29.53
N GLY A 542 -1.25 -14.14 28.63
CA GLY A 542 -0.29 -14.18 27.52
C GLY A 542 -0.88 -14.62 26.18
N VAL A 543 -2.13 -15.15 26.14
CA VAL A 543 -2.83 -15.48 24.88
C VAL A 543 -3.82 -14.36 24.55
N ARG A 544 -3.81 -13.90 23.29
CA ARG A 544 -4.73 -12.87 22.79
C ARG A 544 -5.10 -13.14 21.33
N GLN A 545 -6.23 -12.61 20.89
CA GLN A 545 -6.54 -12.50 19.47
C GLN A 545 -5.68 -11.40 18.84
N ALA A 546 -5.19 -11.61 17.63
CA ALA A 546 -4.34 -10.66 16.92
C ALA A 546 -5.04 -9.32 16.67
N SER A 547 -6.32 -9.37 16.27
CA SER A 547 -7.13 -8.16 16.10
C SER A 547 -7.24 -7.34 17.38
N ASP A 548 -7.47 -7.98 18.51
CA ASP A 548 -7.59 -7.29 19.79
C ASP A 548 -6.26 -6.66 20.22
N PHE A 549 -5.14 -7.36 19.98
CA PHE A 549 -3.81 -6.80 20.21
C PHE A 549 -3.53 -5.57 19.35
N LEU A 550 -3.75 -5.66 18.03
CA LEU A 550 -3.50 -4.56 17.10
C LEU A 550 -4.40 -3.36 17.37
N MET A 551 -5.69 -3.61 17.60
CA MET A 551 -6.65 -2.54 17.96
C MET A 551 -6.25 -1.87 19.28
N ALA A 552 -5.95 -2.64 20.31
CA ALA A 552 -5.55 -2.08 21.60
C ALA A 552 -4.23 -1.30 21.51
N LEU A 553 -3.23 -1.82 20.79
CA LEU A 553 -1.95 -1.14 20.55
C LEU A 553 -2.16 0.26 19.97
N GLN A 554 -3.03 0.35 19.00
CA GLN A 554 -3.24 1.57 18.23
C GLN A 554 -4.25 2.51 18.93
N LEU A 555 -5.44 2.02 19.27
CA LEU A 555 -6.55 2.85 19.79
C LEU A 555 -6.35 3.36 21.21
N THR A 556 -5.57 2.67 22.04
CA THR A 556 -5.23 3.13 23.40
C THR A 556 -4.01 4.03 23.42
N GLY A 557 -3.35 4.21 22.29
CA GLY A 557 -2.08 4.90 22.20
C GLY A 557 -0.95 4.21 22.96
N ALA A 558 -1.02 2.88 23.18
CA ALA A 558 0.04 2.13 23.87
C ALA A 558 1.40 2.25 23.18
N ALA A 559 1.39 2.49 21.86
CA ALA A 559 2.57 2.77 21.05
C ALA A 559 3.23 4.13 21.35
N LYS A 560 2.61 5.01 22.13
CA LYS A 560 3.17 6.30 22.50
C LYS A 560 3.94 6.23 23.81
N THR A 561 5.01 7.01 23.91
CA THR A 561 5.85 7.09 25.14
C THR A 561 5.11 7.71 26.31
N ASP A 562 4.22 8.67 26.07
CA ASP A 562 3.44 9.41 27.05
C ASP A 562 2.12 8.73 27.46
N SER A 563 1.69 7.69 26.75
CA SER A 563 0.44 6.96 27.09
C SER A 563 0.60 6.10 28.34
N LEU A 564 -0.42 6.14 29.20
CA LEU A 564 -0.52 5.25 30.36
C LEU A 564 -0.88 3.81 29.96
N ALA A 565 -1.45 3.60 28.76
CA ALA A 565 -1.82 2.28 28.29
C ALA A 565 -0.58 1.38 28.14
N ASN A 566 -0.70 0.16 28.63
CA ASN A 566 0.32 -0.85 28.57
C ASN A 566 -0.28 -2.19 28.15
N LEU A 567 0.22 -2.73 27.04
CA LEU A 567 -0.13 -4.07 26.57
C LEU A 567 1.05 -4.96 26.95
N GLN A 568 0.89 -5.82 27.93
CA GLN A 568 1.97 -6.70 28.33
C GLN A 568 2.30 -7.70 27.22
N VAL A 569 3.44 -7.49 26.56
CA VAL A 569 4.07 -8.43 25.62
C VAL A 569 5.34 -8.95 26.30
N ARG A 570 5.53 -10.25 26.31
CA ARG A 570 6.76 -10.92 26.78
C ARG A 570 7.32 -11.79 25.65
N LEU A 571 8.64 -11.78 25.50
CA LEU A 571 9.33 -12.62 24.51
C LEU A 571 9.62 -14.02 25.08
N PRO A 572 9.62 -15.07 24.24
CA PRO A 572 9.30 -15.11 22.81
C PRO A 572 7.81 -14.88 22.49
N VAL A 573 7.53 -14.29 21.31
CA VAL A 573 6.19 -14.16 20.75
C VAL A 573 5.94 -15.25 19.72
N VAL A 574 4.83 -15.96 19.81
CA VAL A 574 4.35 -16.87 18.77
C VAL A 574 3.05 -16.35 18.19
N VAL A 575 3.00 -16.20 16.85
CA VAL A 575 1.80 -15.76 16.12
C VAL A 575 1.24 -16.94 15.33
N ILE A 576 -0.01 -17.32 15.61
CA ILE A 576 -0.68 -18.45 14.97
C ILE A 576 -1.47 -17.96 13.76
N GLY A 577 -1.01 -18.24 12.53
CA GLY A 577 -1.73 -17.87 11.30
C GLY A 577 -0.81 -17.70 10.10
N GLY A 578 -1.38 -17.72 8.90
CA GLY A 578 -0.64 -17.58 7.64
C GLY A 578 -1.15 -16.42 6.77
N GLY A 579 -1.95 -15.51 7.32
CA GLY A 579 -2.48 -14.34 6.62
C GLY A 579 -1.67 -13.07 6.87
N LEU A 580 -2.03 -11.98 6.19
CA LEU A 580 -1.39 -10.66 6.36
C LEU A 580 -1.52 -10.15 7.80
N THR A 581 -2.63 -10.46 8.49
CA THR A 581 -2.79 -10.13 9.92
C THR A 581 -1.71 -10.76 10.80
N ALA A 582 -1.24 -11.96 10.47
CA ALA A 582 -0.15 -12.59 11.22
C ALA A 582 1.17 -11.83 11.03
N ILE A 583 1.42 -11.33 9.83
CA ILE A 583 2.57 -10.49 9.50
C ILE A 583 2.51 -9.18 10.30
N ASP A 584 1.40 -8.44 10.19
CA ASP A 584 1.20 -7.20 10.93
C ASP A 584 1.38 -7.41 12.44
N THR A 585 0.80 -8.48 12.98
CA THR A 585 0.87 -8.79 14.41
C THR A 585 2.29 -9.09 14.89
N ALA A 586 3.05 -9.87 14.13
CA ALA A 586 4.42 -10.22 14.49
C ALA A 586 5.36 -9.01 14.41
N THR A 587 5.24 -8.20 13.36
CA THR A 587 6.06 -7.00 13.17
C THR A 587 5.74 -5.93 14.22
N GLU A 588 4.47 -5.70 14.54
CA GLU A 588 4.06 -4.73 15.56
C GLU A 588 4.42 -5.17 16.97
N ALA A 589 4.34 -6.47 17.27
CA ALA A 589 4.76 -6.98 18.59
C ALA A 589 6.25 -6.72 18.83
N LEU A 590 7.11 -6.94 17.83
CA LEU A 590 8.55 -6.66 17.92
C LEU A 590 8.86 -5.16 17.94
N ALA A 591 8.12 -4.33 17.21
CA ALA A 591 8.28 -2.88 17.25
C ALA A 591 7.86 -2.28 18.60
N TYR A 592 6.80 -2.82 19.19
CA TYR A 592 6.27 -2.36 20.48
C TYR A 592 7.13 -2.78 21.66
N TYR A 593 7.79 -3.94 21.63
CA TYR A 593 8.51 -4.49 22.77
C TYR A 593 9.58 -3.54 23.34
N PRO A 594 10.50 -2.97 22.53
CA PRO A 594 11.48 -2.00 23.05
C PRO A 594 10.82 -0.80 23.73
N LEU A 595 9.81 -0.23 23.08
CA LEU A 595 9.08 0.91 23.63
C LEU A 595 8.42 0.59 24.97
N GLN A 596 7.80 -0.59 25.10
CA GLN A 596 7.16 -1.04 26.32
C GLN A 596 8.15 -1.09 27.49
N VAL A 597 9.32 -1.73 27.28
CA VAL A 597 10.30 -1.91 28.36
C VAL A 597 11.04 -0.63 28.70
N GLU A 598 11.37 0.22 27.71
CA GLU A 598 11.98 1.54 27.94
C GLU A 598 11.04 2.48 28.69
N LYS A 599 9.77 2.48 28.33
CA LYS A 599 8.70 3.22 29.02
C LYS A 599 8.53 2.74 30.47
N PHE A 600 8.61 1.45 30.70
CA PHE A 600 8.58 0.86 32.03
C PHE A 600 9.79 1.29 32.87
N LEU A 601 11.00 1.22 32.31
CA LEU A 601 12.23 1.64 32.99
C LEU A 601 12.19 3.12 33.40
N SER A 602 11.81 4.01 32.47
CA SER A 602 11.72 5.45 32.76
C SER A 602 10.77 5.74 33.92
N ARG A 603 9.60 5.11 33.95
CA ARG A 603 8.62 5.25 35.02
C ARG A 603 9.11 4.66 36.35
N TYR A 604 9.78 3.52 36.29
CA TYR A 604 10.40 2.91 37.44
C TYR A 604 11.45 3.82 38.06
N GLU A 605 12.34 4.40 37.27
CA GLU A 605 13.38 5.33 37.72
C GLU A 605 12.75 6.56 38.40
N THR A 606 11.73 7.19 37.81
CA THR A 606 11.00 8.31 38.43
C THR A 606 10.38 7.93 39.78
N LEU A 607 9.72 6.77 39.84
CA LEU A 607 9.10 6.32 41.09
C LEU A 607 10.15 5.96 42.18
N VAL A 608 11.29 5.41 41.77
CA VAL A 608 12.40 5.12 42.69
C VAL A 608 12.99 6.40 43.29
N GLU A 609 13.14 7.44 42.47
CA GLU A 609 13.58 8.76 42.98
C GLU A 609 12.57 9.37 43.96
N GLU A 610 11.29 9.22 43.72
CA GLU A 610 10.25 9.77 44.60
C GLU A 610 10.04 8.96 45.90
N ARG A 611 10.08 7.63 45.84
CA ARG A 611 9.61 6.73 46.91
C ARG A 611 10.64 5.76 47.41
N GLY A 612 11.78 5.64 46.76
CA GLY A 612 12.82 4.64 47.07
C GLY A 612 12.49 3.25 46.48
N GLU A 613 13.54 2.55 46.03
CA GLU A 613 13.42 1.24 45.37
C GLU A 613 12.72 0.18 46.23
N ALA A 614 13.07 0.13 47.53
CA ALA A 614 12.50 -0.85 48.43
C ALA A 614 10.97 -0.70 48.57
N ALA A 615 10.47 0.52 48.65
CA ALA A 615 9.03 0.78 48.73
C ALA A 615 8.29 0.36 47.46
N ILE A 616 8.87 0.60 46.30
CA ILE A 616 8.27 0.21 45.02
C ILE A 616 8.23 -1.34 44.91
N ARG A 617 9.35 -2.01 45.17
CA ARG A 617 9.43 -3.47 45.06
C ARG A 617 8.58 -4.20 46.11
N ALA A 618 8.38 -3.64 47.29
CA ALA A 618 7.52 -4.21 48.33
C ALA A 618 6.04 -4.27 47.93
N GLY A 619 5.62 -3.44 46.97
CA GLY A 619 4.24 -3.45 46.46
C GLY A 619 4.00 -4.52 45.39
N TRP A 620 5.01 -5.21 44.90
CA TRP A 620 4.86 -6.17 43.81
C TRP A 620 4.57 -7.58 44.35
N THR A 621 3.69 -8.28 43.66
CA THR A 621 3.57 -9.74 43.77
C THR A 621 4.81 -10.42 43.20
N THR A 622 5.02 -11.69 43.50
CA THR A 622 6.13 -12.47 42.94
C THR A 622 6.09 -12.50 41.40
N GLN A 623 4.91 -12.55 40.80
CA GLN A 623 4.74 -12.54 39.36
C GLN A 623 5.12 -11.16 38.75
N GLU A 624 4.69 -10.08 39.38
CA GLU A 624 5.03 -8.72 38.94
C GLU A 624 6.53 -8.44 39.08
N ALA A 625 7.15 -8.90 40.20
CA ALA A 625 8.58 -8.78 40.39
C ALA A 625 9.41 -9.54 39.33
N ASP A 626 8.97 -10.75 38.94
CA ASP A 626 9.56 -11.53 37.85
C ASP A 626 9.48 -10.80 36.51
N THR A 627 8.31 -10.30 36.18
CA THR A 627 8.09 -9.53 34.93
C THR A 627 8.84 -8.20 34.93
N ALA A 628 8.83 -7.47 36.04
CA ALA A 628 9.51 -6.20 36.17
C ALA A 628 11.03 -6.35 36.06
N SER A 629 11.59 -7.39 36.64
CA SER A 629 13.03 -7.66 36.57
C SER A 629 13.48 -7.92 35.12
N GLU A 630 12.72 -8.72 34.38
CA GLU A 630 12.94 -8.95 32.94
C GLU A 630 12.87 -7.65 32.13
N PHE A 631 11.83 -6.86 32.36
CA PHE A 631 11.64 -5.59 31.60
C PHE A 631 12.77 -4.59 31.92
N LEU A 632 13.19 -4.48 33.17
CA LEU A 632 14.30 -3.59 33.57
C LEU A 632 15.62 -4.03 32.96
N GLU A 633 15.90 -5.34 32.92
CA GLU A 633 17.10 -5.89 32.28
C GLU A 633 17.13 -5.59 30.78
N HIS A 634 16.05 -5.92 30.10
CA HIS A 634 15.94 -5.71 28.66
C HIS A 634 15.99 -4.22 28.28
N ALA A 635 15.33 -3.36 29.05
CA ALA A 635 15.35 -1.91 28.81
C ALA A 635 16.75 -1.31 28.98
N ARG A 636 17.50 -1.75 30.00
CA ARG A 636 18.89 -1.31 30.20
C ARG A 636 19.80 -1.77 29.08
N ALA A 637 19.61 -3.00 28.58
CA ALA A 637 20.37 -3.52 27.44
C ALA A 637 20.05 -2.72 26.15
N ILE A 638 18.79 -2.38 25.89
CA ILE A 638 18.38 -1.55 24.74
C ILE A 638 19.00 -0.15 24.86
N ARG A 639 18.92 0.48 26.03
CA ARG A 639 19.54 1.81 26.28
C ARG A 639 21.05 1.78 26.01
N ALA A 640 21.75 0.79 26.55
CA ALA A 640 23.18 0.61 26.33
C ALA A 640 23.54 0.43 24.84
N GLU A 641 22.75 -0.35 24.09
CA GLU A 641 22.95 -0.53 22.65
C GLU A 641 22.72 0.77 21.88
N ARG A 642 21.69 1.55 22.23
CA ARG A 642 21.44 2.87 21.61
C ARG A 642 22.60 3.84 21.83
N GLU A 643 23.10 3.89 23.07
CA GLU A 643 24.26 4.73 23.43
C GLU A 643 25.54 4.28 22.71
N GLN A 644 25.77 2.97 22.62
CA GLN A 644 26.92 2.45 21.90
C GLN A 644 26.81 2.73 20.39
N ALA A 645 25.64 2.49 19.81
CA ALA A 645 25.40 2.78 18.40
C ALA A 645 25.60 4.27 18.05
N ALA A 646 25.16 5.17 18.94
CA ALA A 646 25.39 6.60 18.79
C ALA A 646 26.89 6.97 18.83
N ARG A 647 27.66 6.37 19.77
CA ARG A 647 29.13 6.56 19.85
C ARG A 647 29.83 6.07 18.59
N ASP A 648 29.38 4.94 18.05
CA ASP A 648 29.95 4.30 16.86
C ASP A 648 29.48 4.91 15.53
N GLY A 649 28.53 5.87 15.53
CA GLY A 649 27.92 6.45 14.34
C GLY A 649 27.14 5.45 13.49
N ARG A 650 26.58 4.38 14.10
CA ARG A 650 25.81 3.33 13.44
C ARG A 650 24.36 3.29 13.94
N LYS A 651 23.51 2.55 13.23
CA LYS A 651 22.15 2.26 13.71
C LYS A 651 22.16 1.22 14.83
N PRO A 652 21.27 1.35 15.84
CA PRO A 652 21.12 0.33 16.89
C PRO A 652 20.73 -1.04 16.32
N GLN A 653 21.29 -2.11 16.89
CA GLN A 653 21.04 -3.49 16.47
C GLN A 653 19.95 -4.15 17.34
N LEU A 654 18.80 -3.49 17.50
CA LEU A 654 17.72 -3.96 18.38
C LEU A 654 17.16 -5.31 17.95
N ALA A 655 17.08 -5.59 16.66
CA ALA A 655 16.61 -6.87 16.13
C ALA A 655 17.46 -8.06 16.66
N GLU A 656 18.76 -7.87 16.87
CA GLU A 656 19.63 -8.91 17.42
C GLU A 656 19.36 -9.15 18.91
N LEU A 657 19.13 -8.09 19.70
CA LEU A 657 18.72 -8.21 21.10
C LEU A 657 17.38 -8.92 21.23
N LEU A 658 16.39 -8.50 20.46
CA LEU A 658 15.07 -9.13 20.47
C LEU A 658 15.15 -10.62 20.11
N ARG A 659 15.98 -10.99 19.14
CA ARG A 659 16.21 -12.37 18.75
C ARG A 659 16.87 -13.18 19.87
N GLN A 660 17.84 -12.61 20.62
CA GLN A 660 18.47 -13.27 21.78
C GLN A 660 17.44 -13.58 22.86
N TRP A 661 16.40 -12.76 23.00
CA TRP A 661 15.30 -12.99 23.95
C TRP A 661 14.16 -13.84 23.35
N GLY A 662 14.37 -14.42 22.17
CA GLY A 662 13.45 -15.34 21.51
C GLY A 662 12.64 -14.75 20.36
N GLY A 663 12.60 -13.42 20.19
CA GLY A 663 11.99 -12.74 19.04
C GLY A 663 10.53 -13.08 18.81
N ALA A 664 10.11 -13.11 17.53
CA ALA A 664 8.77 -13.51 17.10
C ALA A 664 8.84 -14.59 16.00
N THR A 665 7.93 -15.56 16.10
CA THR A 665 7.79 -16.65 15.13
C THR A 665 6.33 -16.77 14.68
N ILE A 666 6.09 -16.73 13.36
CA ILE A 666 4.80 -17.07 12.78
C ILE A 666 4.72 -18.60 12.63
N VAL A 667 3.65 -19.20 13.15
CA VAL A 667 3.38 -20.63 13.05
C VAL A 667 2.19 -20.86 12.15
N TYR A 668 2.36 -21.70 11.12
CA TYR A 668 1.30 -21.98 10.17
C TYR A 668 1.13 -23.50 9.93
N ARG A 669 -0.13 -23.95 9.83
CA ARG A 669 -0.49 -25.36 9.67
C ARG A 669 -0.15 -25.99 8.31
N ARG A 670 0.15 -25.18 7.29
CA ARG A 670 0.58 -25.58 5.94
C ARG A 670 1.97 -25.03 5.65
N ARG A 671 2.46 -25.24 4.44
CA ARG A 671 3.71 -24.62 3.98
C ARG A 671 3.54 -23.11 3.85
N MET A 672 4.62 -22.36 3.96
CA MET A 672 4.64 -20.92 3.77
C MET A 672 4.07 -20.53 2.39
N ILE A 673 4.46 -21.26 1.34
CA ILE A 673 4.00 -21.00 -0.03
C ILE A 673 2.50 -21.26 -0.24
N ASP A 674 1.84 -22.02 0.65
CA ASP A 674 0.40 -22.26 0.63
C ASP A 674 -0.35 -21.24 1.52
N SER A 675 0.35 -20.30 2.14
CA SER A 675 -0.26 -19.31 3.03
C SER A 675 -0.96 -18.22 2.23
N PRO A 676 -2.07 -17.66 2.74
CA PRO A 676 -2.76 -16.55 2.08
C PRO A 676 -1.86 -15.32 1.88
N SER A 677 -0.95 -15.05 2.82
CA SER A 677 0.01 -13.95 2.68
C SER A 677 0.96 -14.17 1.50
N TYR A 678 1.50 -15.37 1.32
CA TYR A 678 2.40 -15.67 0.22
C TYR A 678 1.68 -15.65 -1.14
N THR A 679 0.53 -16.30 -1.23
CA THR A 679 -0.20 -16.43 -2.51
C THR A 679 -0.84 -15.14 -2.97
N LEU A 680 -1.16 -14.22 -2.05
CA LEU A 680 -1.78 -12.93 -2.34
C LEU A 680 -0.78 -11.77 -2.36
N ASN A 681 0.23 -11.78 -1.47
CA ASN A 681 1.18 -10.68 -1.33
C ASN A 681 2.49 -11.16 -0.68
N HIS A 682 3.30 -11.90 -1.44
CA HIS A 682 4.56 -12.47 -0.96
C HIS A 682 5.58 -11.41 -0.54
N GLU A 683 5.49 -10.20 -1.08
CA GLU A 683 6.34 -9.07 -0.71
C GLU A 683 6.22 -8.75 0.79
N GLU A 684 5.02 -8.91 1.37
CA GLU A 684 4.82 -8.73 2.80
C GLU A 684 5.49 -9.80 3.64
N VAL A 685 5.50 -11.04 3.14
CA VAL A 685 6.24 -12.13 3.79
C VAL A 685 7.74 -11.80 3.81
N ALA A 686 8.28 -11.35 2.69
CA ALA A 686 9.69 -10.93 2.60
C ALA A 686 9.98 -9.78 3.58
N LYS A 687 9.12 -8.76 3.66
CA LYS A 687 9.28 -7.62 4.58
C LYS A 687 9.26 -8.03 6.05
N ALA A 688 8.38 -8.95 6.43
CA ALA A 688 8.36 -9.49 7.80
C ALA A 688 9.66 -10.24 8.13
N LEU A 689 10.13 -11.09 7.23
CA LEU A 689 11.39 -11.83 7.42
C LEU A 689 12.62 -10.90 7.43
N GLU A 690 12.59 -9.78 6.68
CA GLU A 690 13.62 -8.72 6.74
C GLU A 690 13.75 -8.13 8.16
N GLU A 691 12.66 -8.08 8.93
CA GLU A 691 12.65 -7.59 10.32
C GLU A 691 13.10 -8.66 11.34
N GLY A 692 13.51 -9.84 10.87
CA GLY A 692 14.05 -10.91 11.73
C GLY A 692 12.99 -11.86 12.29
N ILE A 693 11.74 -11.78 11.80
CA ILE A 693 10.68 -12.71 12.16
C ILE A 693 10.99 -14.09 11.58
N GLY A 694 10.76 -15.15 12.37
CA GLY A 694 10.82 -16.54 11.92
C GLY A 694 9.47 -17.01 11.38
N PHE A 695 9.47 -17.94 10.43
CA PHE A 695 8.28 -18.62 9.97
C PHE A 695 8.45 -20.13 10.10
N SER A 696 7.55 -20.80 10.87
CA SER A 696 7.53 -22.24 11.01
C SER A 696 6.26 -22.81 10.39
N GLU A 697 6.44 -23.76 9.50
CA GLU A 697 5.36 -24.33 8.70
C GLU A 697 4.94 -25.73 9.17
N ARG A 698 3.72 -26.16 8.75
CA ARG A 698 3.14 -27.50 9.04
C ARG A 698 2.97 -27.81 10.52
N LEU A 699 2.73 -26.76 11.33
CA LEU A 699 2.55 -26.86 12.77
C LEU A 699 1.10 -26.50 13.15
N THR A 700 0.43 -27.41 13.86
CA THR A 700 -0.94 -27.22 14.37
C THR A 700 -0.91 -27.02 15.88
N PRO A 701 -1.47 -25.94 16.43
CA PRO A 701 -1.46 -25.70 17.87
C PRO A 701 -2.43 -26.63 18.61
N GLU A 702 -2.01 -27.16 19.76
CA GLU A 702 -2.79 -28.09 20.58
C GLU A 702 -3.00 -27.60 22.01
N GLU A 703 -1.93 -27.14 22.68
CA GLU A 703 -2.00 -26.74 24.08
C GLU A 703 -1.05 -25.59 24.40
N VAL A 704 -1.52 -24.64 25.18
CA VAL A 704 -0.67 -23.64 25.84
C VAL A 704 -0.17 -24.23 27.15
N LEU A 705 1.15 -24.42 27.24
CA LEU A 705 1.83 -24.85 28.47
C LEU A 705 1.98 -23.67 29.42
N LEU A 706 1.59 -23.87 30.66
CA LEU A 706 1.56 -22.81 31.67
C LEU A 706 2.79 -22.82 32.56
N ASP A 707 3.18 -21.63 33.06
CA ASP A 707 4.13 -21.48 34.16
C ASP A 707 3.44 -21.61 35.51
N ARG A 708 4.21 -21.42 36.59
CA ARG A 708 3.72 -21.48 37.99
C ARG A 708 2.64 -20.44 38.31
N PHE A 709 2.48 -19.40 37.49
CA PHE A 709 1.50 -18.34 37.67
C PHE A 709 0.25 -18.51 36.77
N GLY A 710 0.20 -19.59 36.00
CA GLY A 710 -0.87 -19.81 35.03
C GLY A 710 -0.75 -18.98 33.75
N CYS A 711 0.42 -18.38 33.51
CA CYS A 711 0.72 -17.66 32.28
C CYS A 711 1.32 -18.57 31.22
N ALA A 712 1.18 -18.21 29.96
CA ALA A 712 1.83 -18.92 28.84
C ALA A 712 3.35 -18.92 29.00
N ARG A 713 3.97 -20.09 28.85
CA ARG A 713 5.43 -20.26 28.82
C ARG A 713 5.91 -20.96 27.56
N ALA A 714 5.05 -21.77 26.92
CA ALA A 714 5.34 -22.46 25.66
C ALA A 714 4.04 -22.86 24.97
N LEU A 715 4.13 -23.12 23.67
CA LEU A 715 3.05 -23.65 22.86
C LEU A 715 3.42 -25.07 22.40
N ARG A 716 2.56 -26.06 22.73
CA ARG A 716 2.65 -27.41 22.20
C ARG A 716 1.94 -27.47 20.85
N LEU A 717 2.60 -28.08 19.88
CA LEU A 717 2.16 -28.18 18.50
C LEU A 717 2.33 -29.62 18.01
N SER A 718 1.51 -30.05 17.07
CA SER A 718 1.72 -31.24 16.27
C SER A 718 2.30 -30.85 14.91
N SER A 719 3.41 -31.50 14.55
CA SER A 719 4.06 -31.33 13.25
C SER A 719 3.59 -32.43 12.27
N GLN A 720 3.17 -32.00 11.08
CA GLN A 720 2.81 -32.88 9.97
C GLN A 720 3.94 -33.00 8.93
N ALA A 721 5.17 -32.58 9.27
CA ALA A 721 6.28 -32.54 8.31
C ALA A 721 6.62 -33.95 7.72
N GLU A 722 6.46 -35.01 8.48
CA GLU A 722 6.73 -36.37 8.01
C GLU A 722 5.58 -37.03 7.22
N ALA A 723 4.36 -36.49 7.31
CA ALA A 723 3.21 -37.04 6.60
C ALA A 723 3.33 -37.00 5.06
N ASP A 724 4.12 -36.03 4.54
CA ASP A 724 4.36 -35.92 3.09
C ASP A 724 5.34 -36.96 2.56
N THR A 725 6.27 -37.43 3.41
CA THR A 725 7.30 -38.40 3.03
C THR A 725 6.92 -39.81 3.46
N ASN A 726 6.07 -39.95 4.50
CA ASN A 726 5.59 -41.21 5.03
C ASN A 726 4.09 -41.13 5.38
N PRO A 727 3.18 -41.39 4.42
CA PRO A 727 1.73 -41.37 4.66
C PRO A 727 1.35 -42.40 5.74
N GLY A 728 0.92 -41.92 6.90
CA GLY A 728 0.57 -42.72 8.06
C GLY A 728 1.52 -42.59 9.26
N ALA A 729 2.58 -41.77 9.16
CA ALA A 729 3.40 -41.42 10.31
C ALA A 729 2.58 -40.62 11.34
N ALA A 730 2.74 -40.93 12.60
CA ALA A 730 2.13 -40.18 13.68
C ALA A 730 2.70 -38.75 13.70
N PRO A 731 1.87 -37.72 13.97
CA PRO A 731 2.38 -36.35 14.10
C PRO A 731 3.45 -36.26 15.18
N LEU A 732 4.54 -35.57 14.88
CA LEU A 732 5.60 -35.32 15.87
C LEU A 732 5.16 -34.20 16.80
N GLU A 733 5.26 -34.41 18.08
CA GLU A 733 5.03 -33.34 19.10
C GLU A 733 6.22 -32.37 19.11
N VAL A 734 5.91 -31.10 19.04
CA VAL A 734 6.87 -29.99 19.08
C VAL A 734 6.45 -29.00 20.16
N VAL A 735 7.41 -28.48 20.92
CA VAL A 735 7.17 -27.44 21.93
C VAL A 735 8.01 -26.20 21.60
N LEU A 736 7.34 -25.09 21.31
CA LEU A 736 7.98 -23.79 21.11
C LEU A 736 7.87 -22.93 22.38
N PRO A 737 8.95 -22.37 22.88
CA PRO A 737 8.88 -21.34 23.92
C PRO A 737 7.98 -20.17 23.44
N ALA A 738 7.01 -19.79 24.26
CA ALA A 738 6.04 -18.73 23.91
C ALA A 738 5.48 -18.11 25.20
N ARG A 739 5.84 -16.87 25.46
CA ARG A 739 5.31 -16.12 26.62
C ARG A 739 4.20 -15.16 26.21
N THR A 740 4.13 -14.86 24.91
CA THR A 740 2.99 -14.19 24.27
C THR A 740 2.56 -15.01 23.05
N ILE A 741 1.27 -15.35 22.98
CA ILE A 741 0.68 -16.11 21.87
C ILE A 741 -0.44 -15.24 21.27
N LEU A 742 -0.30 -14.90 19.98
CA LEU A 742 -1.24 -14.04 19.26
C LEU A 742 -1.92 -14.84 18.15
N VAL A 743 -3.26 -15.00 18.25
CA VAL A 743 -4.03 -15.83 17.33
C VAL A 743 -4.52 -15.02 16.14
N ALA A 744 -3.96 -15.26 14.97
CA ALA A 744 -4.24 -14.58 13.70
C ALA A 744 -4.85 -15.55 12.66
N ALA A 745 -5.79 -16.40 13.09
CA ALA A 745 -6.37 -17.49 12.28
C ALA A 745 -7.50 -17.03 11.33
N GLY A 746 -7.61 -15.73 11.07
CA GLY A 746 -8.62 -15.11 10.23
C GLY A 746 -9.81 -14.57 11.00
N THR A 747 -10.69 -13.86 10.28
CA THR A 747 -11.88 -13.23 10.81
C THR A 747 -13.13 -13.67 10.03
N GLN A 748 -14.28 -13.48 10.64
CA GLN A 748 -15.59 -13.74 10.05
C GLN A 748 -16.40 -12.44 9.97
N PRO A 749 -17.38 -12.34 9.06
CA PRO A 749 -18.26 -11.19 8.96
C PRO A 749 -18.90 -10.85 10.30
N ASN A 750 -19.03 -9.57 10.59
CA ASN A 750 -19.72 -9.10 11.79
C ASN A 750 -21.24 -9.14 11.56
N THR A 751 -21.89 -10.22 11.93
CA THR A 751 -23.32 -10.44 11.80
C THR A 751 -24.07 -10.34 13.12
N VAL A 752 -23.48 -9.65 14.11
CA VAL A 752 -24.09 -9.48 15.44
C VAL A 752 -25.48 -8.85 15.35
N LEU A 753 -25.67 -7.91 14.44
CA LEU A 753 -26.95 -7.22 14.22
C LEU A 753 -28.10 -8.20 13.91
N GLY A 754 -27.84 -9.30 13.19
CA GLY A 754 -28.87 -10.30 12.91
C GLY A 754 -29.36 -11.06 14.16
N ARG A 755 -28.60 -11.02 15.27
CA ARG A 755 -29.04 -11.54 16.58
C ARG A 755 -29.69 -10.46 17.44
N GLU A 756 -29.26 -9.21 17.30
CA GLU A 756 -29.77 -8.07 18.06
C GLU A 756 -31.10 -7.53 17.49
N ALA A 757 -31.28 -7.62 16.17
CA ALA A 757 -32.47 -7.15 15.46
C ALA A 757 -32.98 -8.20 14.45
N PRO A 758 -33.33 -9.43 14.89
CA PRO A 758 -33.74 -10.52 13.99
C PRO A 758 -35.04 -10.24 13.23
N GLN A 759 -35.84 -9.29 13.70
CA GLN A 759 -37.06 -8.82 13.01
C GLN A 759 -36.78 -8.01 11.76
N HIS A 760 -35.58 -7.44 11.63
CA HIS A 760 -35.16 -6.61 10.50
C HIS A 760 -34.11 -7.29 9.61
N VAL A 761 -33.25 -8.11 10.20
CA VAL A 761 -32.08 -8.66 9.54
C VAL A 761 -32.03 -10.18 9.69
N ALA A 762 -32.21 -10.90 8.60
CA ALA A 762 -32.07 -12.36 8.57
C ALA A 762 -30.63 -12.77 8.33
N ILE A 763 -30.25 -13.99 8.78
CA ILE A 763 -28.92 -14.56 8.60
C ILE A 763 -29.02 -15.81 7.73
N ASP A 764 -28.06 -15.94 6.79
CA ASP A 764 -27.80 -17.13 5.99
C ASP A 764 -26.38 -17.63 6.30
N GLY A 765 -26.30 -18.71 7.08
CA GLY A 765 -25.04 -19.24 7.59
C GLY A 765 -24.26 -18.22 8.42
N LYS A 766 -23.15 -17.72 7.88
CA LYS A 766 -22.32 -16.70 8.54
C LYS A 766 -22.46 -15.28 7.93
N TYR A 767 -23.36 -15.10 6.98
CA TYR A 767 -23.62 -13.85 6.26
C TYR A 767 -25.02 -13.34 6.53
N PHE A 768 -25.30 -12.08 6.18
CA PHE A 768 -26.67 -11.57 6.10
C PHE A 768 -27.38 -12.19 4.91
N GLN A 769 -28.69 -12.52 5.08
CA GLN A 769 -29.54 -12.99 3.99
C GLN A 769 -29.88 -11.80 3.07
N ALA A 770 -29.62 -11.95 1.78
CA ALA A 770 -30.05 -10.99 0.78
C ALA A 770 -31.53 -11.23 0.39
N PHE A 771 -32.24 -10.13 0.10
CA PHE A 771 -33.61 -10.12 -0.40
C PHE A 771 -33.69 -9.18 -1.59
N ASP A 772 -34.60 -9.47 -2.52
CA ASP A 772 -34.94 -8.57 -3.60
C ASP A 772 -35.97 -7.49 -3.17
N GLU A 773 -36.33 -6.61 -4.09
CA GLU A 773 -37.31 -5.55 -3.85
C GLU A 773 -38.72 -6.06 -3.50
N SER A 774 -39.04 -7.33 -3.86
CA SER A 774 -40.31 -7.99 -3.53
C SER A 774 -40.27 -8.69 -2.16
N GLY A 775 -39.13 -8.67 -1.47
CA GLY A 775 -38.92 -9.36 -0.21
C GLY A 775 -38.66 -10.88 -0.38
N GLN A 776 -38.34 -11.35 -1.59
CA GLN A 776 -37.96 -12.74 -1.80
C GLN A 776 -36.47 -12.93 -1.52
N LYS A 777 -36.11 -14.10 -0.95
CA LYS A 777 -34.72 -14.45 -0.70
C LYS A 777 -33.96 -14.60 -2.01
N VAL A 778 -32.80 -13.98 -2.07
CA VAL A 778 -31.87 -14.03 -3.18
C VAL A 778 -30.57 -14.68 -2.73
N THR A 779 -29.98 -15.52 -3.57
CA THR A 779 -28.61 -16.04 -3.38
C THR A 779 -27.66 -15.18 -4.19
N PRO A 780 -26.81 -14.35 -3.56
CA PRO A 780 -25.85 -13.52 -4.28
C PRO A 780 -24.83 -14.36 -5.03
N GLU A 781 -24.55 -14.00 -6.27
CA GLU A 781 -23.44 -14.60 -7.01
C GLU A 781 -22.10 -14.08 -6.51
N ARG A 782 -21.17 -14.99 -6.35
CA ARG A 782 -19.79 -14.63 -6.04
C ARG A 782 -19.03 -14.29 -7.31
N SER A 783 -18.63 -13.03 -7.45
CA SER A 783 -17.84 -12.57 -8.59
C SER A 783 -16.53 -11.94 -8.13
N THR A 784 -15.52 -12.02 -8.98
CA THR A 784 -14.23 -11.34 -8.80
C THR A 784 -14.27 -9.88 -9.26
N LYS A 785 -15.32 -9.50 -10.01
CA LYS A 785 -15.52 -8.12 -10.50
C LYS A 785 -16.94 -7.66 -10.21
N PRO A 786 -17.16 -6.35 -9.99
CA PRO A 786 -18.50 -5.79 -9.87
C PRO A 786 -19.35 -6.08 -11.12
N SER A 787 -20.64 -6.31 -10.93
CA SER A 787 -21.61 -6.45 -12.00
C SER A 787 -22.89 -5.71 -11.61
N ALA A 788 -23.75 -5.42 -12.62
CA ALA A 788 -25.04 -4.81 -12.36
C ALA A 788 -25.93 -5.68 -11.44
N ALA A 789 -25.84 -7.00 -11.56
CA ALA A 789 -26.54 -7.93 -10.68
C ALA A 789 -26.09 -7.82 -9.22
N HIS A 790 -24.80 -7.63 -8.96
CA HIS A 790 -24.28 -7.40 -7.59
C HIS A 790 -24.75 -6.09 -7.00
N LEU A 791 -24.88 -5.02 -7.80
CA LEU A 791 -25.36 -3.72 -7.34
C LEU A 791 -26.85 -3.77 -6.93
N LEU A 792 -27.63 -4.64 -7.55
CA LEU A 792 -29.06 -4.83 -7.21
C LEU A 792 -29.27 -5.72 -5.97
N MET A 793 -28.27 -6.55 -5.61
CA MET A 793 -28.34 -7.49 -4.49
C MET A 793 -27.56 -7.04 -3.25
N SER A 794 -27.00 -5.82 -3.24
CA SER A 794 -26.35 -5.27 -2.05
C SER A 794 -27.41 -4.87 -1.04
N VAL A 795 -27.45 -5.57 0.06
CA VAL A 795 -28.36 -5.30 1.20
C VAL A 795 -27.73 -4.27 2.12
#